data_88e454be7767c5e0993ade91d3f28093
#
_entry.id   88e454be7767c5e0993ade91d3f28093
#
_cell.length_a   1.000
_cell.length_b   1.000
_cell.length_c   1.000
_cell.angle_alpha   90.00
_cell.angle_beta   90.00
_cell.angle_gamma   90.00
#
_symmetry.space_group_name_H-M   'P 1'
#
loop_
_entity.id
_entity.type
_entity.pdbx_description
1 polymer ?
#
loop_
_entity_poly.entity_id
_entity_poly.type
_entity_poly.pdbx_seq_one_letter_code
_entity_poly.pdbx_strand_id
1 'polypeptide(L)'
;MTTPRLLAAALVCALAPAARADVTLPTGGTLRHVDFERHVMGLLSKAGCNTGGCHGSFQGKNGFRLSLFGYEPAMDHAALTRDNLGRRVNVLQPHDSLLLQKAVGSVAHDGGMRFGRDSWVYAVFREWVAGGARWTPGSGAIAKLTVTPDNFAVVAADQSRQVKVTATFADGTSEDITPFCDFKISDEAIASVDAVGRVTARQPGDAGLTILYRGAVVALRVIVPAPGAPATFPQPANFVDGLVFDKLRLLNMTPSGPASDEVFLRRVTIDTIAQLPTAAEVKAFAADPDPRKREKLVDKLLAHPLHAAVWATKLSDITGNNTTALEQPQNTAQRRSQMWHDWLRKRVQDNVAYDKTVRDILTATSLDGRAPEEWVAFTRRVDEQAEKTNGYGTDYPNKPTLDLFWRRQQAQPVEAWSEKVAAAFLGVRLECAQCHKHPTDRWTQEDYWGFANIFGTVTFANNQYSAPAVKDAAAKENADRKTAAEAGGKKANNQFLLVKEVFNSAQVKQAKNPGTNKIAPARVLGGERVVFVGGDDPRVKLAEWVTSPTNPFFAKSFVNRVWAHYFGVGLVNPVDDFSLANPPTNAKLLDALADSFVKSGYDVRKLERTVLLSRTYGLSFQTNDSNKFDKNNFSHSYIRPLLAEQVVDVLNSALGVDEQFAGQDAAPAGTKMVEVGSSRLNGNVAYALRIFGRPPRTTACDCERSAEPALPQTLFRMTDPTISNKLAAGTGRVQQLAKAKLSDEELVEEAFLATLSRRPTADEKASSLTHVRAARTRLEATTDLVWALINTREFILNH
;
A
#
# COMPACT_ATOMS: atom_id res chain seq x y z
N MET A 1 -68.41 -74.33 -3.58
CA MET A 1 -67.25 -74.07 -2.76
C MET A 1 -66.72 -72.70 -3.16
N THR A 2 -67.16 -71.72 -2.47
CA THR A 2 -66.89 -70.29 -2.78
C THR A 2 -65.73 -69.80 -1.93
N THR A 3 -64.69 -69.29 -2.55
CA THR A 3 -63.54 -68.65 -1.96
C THR A 3 -63.79 -67.08 -1.81
N PRO A 4 -63.54 -66.42 -0.65
CA PRO A 4 -63.71 -65.02 -0.57
C PRO A 4 -62.42 -64.28 -0.99
N ARG A 5 -62.59 -63.27 -1.82
CA ARG A 5 -61.54 -62.29 -2.18
C ARG A 5 -61.44 -61.26 -1.07
N LEU A 6 -60.28 -61.14 -0.42
CA LEU A 6 -59.92 -60.05 0.49
C LEU A 6 -59.47 -58.86 -0.34
N LEU A 7 -60.17 -57.73 -0.30
CA LEU A 7 -59.77 -56.42 -0.77
C LEU A 7 -58.87 -55.78 0.27
N ALA A 8 -57.60 -55.64 -0.08
CA ALA A 8 -56.66 -54.75 0.70
C ALA A 8 -56.82 -53.32 0.21
N ALA A 9 -57.43 -52.46 0.99
CA ALA A 9 -57.47 -51.03 0.73
C ALA A 9 -56.15 -50.40 1.16
N ALA A 10 -55.30 -50.02 0.20
CA ALA A 10 -54.08 -49.23 0.45
C ALA A 10 -54.49 -47.77 0.75
N LEU A 11 -54.33 -47.35 2.01
CA LEU A 11 -54.52 -45.96 2.44
C LEU A 11 -53.27 -45.16 1.96
N VAL A 12 -53.37 -44.50 0.80
CA VAL A 12 -52.39 -43.50 0.40
C VAL A 12 -52.62 -42.23 1.19
N CYS A 13 -51.90 -42.05 2.29
CA CYS A 13 -51.80 -40.72 2.94
C CYS A 13 -51.10 -39.76 1.98
N ALA A 14 -51.87 -38.97 1.24
CA ALA A 14 -51.36 -37.82 0.53
C ALA A 14 -50.89 -36.80 1.60
N LEU A 15 -49.60 -36.81 1.90
CA LEU A 15 -48.97 -35.71 2.59
C LEU A 15 -49.12 -34.45 1.73
N ALA A 16 -50.13 -33.63 2.01
CA ALA A 16 -50.22 -32.32 1.42
C ALA A 16 -48.93 -31.56 1.78
N PRO A 17 -48.22 -30.93 0.80
CA PRO A 17 -47.09 -30.14 1.10
C PRO A 17 -47.56 -29.03 2.09
N ALA A 18 -46.96 -28.97 3.27
CA ALA A 18 -47.21 -27.89 4.20
C ALA A 18 -47.06 -26.55 3.44
N ALA A 19 -48.09 -25.72 3.51
CA ALA A 19 -48.06 -24.39 2.87
C ALA A 19 -46.87 -23.62 3.43
N ARG A 20 -45.92 -23.33 2.57
CA ARG A 20 -44.74 -22.55 2.93
C ARG A 20 -45.18 -21.14 3.24
N ALA A 21 -44.75 -20.62 4.36
CA ALA A 21 -45.09 -19.25 4.74
C ALA A 21 -44.14 -18.29 3.96
N ASP A 22 -44.75 -17.32 3.32
CA ASP A 22 -44.05 -16.21 2.71
C ASP A 22 -43.29 -15.42 3.79
N VAL A 23 -42.01 -15.09 3.52
CA VAL A 23 -41.22 -14.25 4.46
C VAL A 23 -41.19 -12.81 3.96
N THR A 24 -41.72 -11.90 4.76
CA THR A 24 -41.64 -10.45 4.50
C THR A 24 -40.23 -9.94 4.81
N LEU A 25 -39.58 -9.35 3.81
CA LEU A 25 -38.25 -8.76 3.95
C LEU A 25 -38.31 -7.30 4.46
N PRO A 26 -37.30 -6.82 5.17
CA PRO A 26 -37.27 -5.46 5.74
C PRO A 26 -37.27 -4.34 4.67
N THR A 27 -36.97 -4.67 3.42
CA THR A 27 -37.04 -3.76 2.26
C THR A 27 -38.43 -3.73 1.59
N GLY A 28 -39.42 -4.44 2.15
CA GLY A 28 -40.79 -4.48 1.67
C GLY A 28 -41.06 -5.62 0.64
N GLY A 29 -40.06 -6.36 0.26
CA GLY A 29 -40.24 -7.53 -0.63
C GLY A 29 -40.74 -8.76 0.10
N THR A 30 -41.30 -9.74 -0.64
CA THR A 30 -41.75 -11.02 -0.12
C THR A 30 -40.94 -12.16 -0.72
N LEU A 31 -40.30 -12.95 0.12
CA LEU A 31 -39.54 -14.12 -0.26
C LEU A 31 -40.46 -15.36 -0.22
N ARG A 32 -40.86 -15.84 -1.38
CA ARG A 32 -41.74 -17.00 -1.52
C ARG A 32 -41.02 -18.34 -1.48
N HIS A 33 -39.76 -18.34 -1.81
CA HIS A 33 -38.92 -19.54 -1.82
C HIS A 33 -37.56 -19.22 -1.25
N VAL A 34 -37.16 -19.91 -0.18
CA VAL A 34 -35.84 -19.75 0.42
C VAL A 34 -34.85 -20.69 -0.26
N ASP A 35 -33.86 -20.11 -0.96
CA ASP A 35 -32.73 -20.82 -1.54
C ASP A 35 -31.54 -20.85 -0.58
N PHE A 36 -30.82 -21.97 -0.51
CA PHE A 36 -29.69 -22.10 0.39
C PHE A 36 -28.55 -21.15 0.04
N GLU A 37 -28.14 -21.18 -1.24
CA GLU A 37 -27.00 -20.35 -1.65
C GLU A 37 -27.34 -18.85 -1.65
N ARG A 38 -28.53 -18.48 -2.16
CA ARG A 38 -28.91 -17.06 -2.29
C ARG A 38 -29.21 -16.41 -0.95
N HIS A 39 -29.90 -17.11 -0.05
CA HIS A 39 -30.47 -16.49 1.16
C HIS A 39 -29.80 -16.96 2.44
N VAL A 40 -29.72 -18.29 2.66
CA VAL A 40 -29.21 -18.84 3.92
C VAL A 40 -27.73 -18.51 4.11
N MET A 41 -26.92 -18.71 3.07
CA MET A 41 -25.48 -18.39 3.15
C MET A 41 -25.22 -16.89 3.29
N GLY A 42 -26.02 -16.04 2.63
CA GLY A 42 -25.94 -14.59 2.82
C GLY A 42 -26.20 -14.19 4.28
N LEU A 43 -27.23 -14.80 4.91
CA LEU A 43 -27.56 -14.54 6.32
C LEU A 43 -26.52 -15.12 7.29
N LEU A 44 -25.91 -16.27 7.00
CA LEU A 44 -24.81 -16.81 7.81
C LEU A 44 -23.62 -15.81 7.86
N SER A 45 -23.34 -15.16 6.73
CA SER A 45 -22.30 -14.11 6.66
C SER A 45 -22.72 -12.85 7.43
N LYS A 46 -23.90 -12.35 7.16
CA LYS A 46 -24.46 -11.14 7.80
C LYS A 46 -24.60 -11.28 9.32
N ALA A 47 -25.05 -12.43 9.81
CA ALA A 47 -25.13 -12.73 11.24
C ALA A 47 -23.75 -13.02 11.87
N GLY A 48 -22.67 -13.03 11.08
CA GLY A 48 -21.31 -13.27 11.55
C GLY A 48 -20.99 -14.72 11.90
N CYS A 49 -21.86 -15.68 11.51
CA CYS A 49 -21.67 -17.10 11.84
C CYS A 49 -20.42 -17.69 11.20
N ASN A 50 -20.11 -17.29 9.97
CA ASN A 50 -18.97 -17.77 9.19
C ASN A 50 -17.79 -16.79 9.12
N THR A 51 -17.67 -15.89 10.10
CA THR A 51 -16.46 -15.04 10.25
C THR A 51 -15.33 -15.82 10.87
N GLY A 52 -14.07 -15.32 10.71
CA GLY A 52 -12.86 -15.95 11.26
C GLY A 52 -12.85 -16.09 12.79
N GLY A 53 -13.57 -15.24 13.52
CA GLY A 53 -13.72 -15.33 14.98
C GLY A 53 -14.74 -16.38 15.41
N CYS A 54 -15.57 -16.88 14.50
CA CYS A 54 -16.63 -17.86 14.74
C CYS A 54 -16.37 -19.15 13.96
N HIS A 55 -17.37 -19.66 13.25
CA HIS A 55 -17.29 -20.96 12.56
C HIS A 55 -16.54 -20.90 11.22
N GLY A 56 -16.19 -19.70 10.71
CA GLY A 56 -15.36 -19.51 9.52
C GLY A 56 -13.85 -19.60 9.75
N SER A 57 -13.38 -19.86 10.98
CA SER A 57 -11.97 -20.11 11.24
C SER A 57 -11.53 -21.45 10.65
N PHE A 58 -10.21 -21.60 10.42
CA PHE A 58 -9.66 -22.81 9.80
C PHE A 58 -10.08 -24.11 10.48
N GLN A 59 -10.19 -24.13 11.81
CA GLN A 59 -10.63 -25.29 12.59
C GLN A 59 -12.14 -25.25 12.93
N GLY A 60 -12.84 -24.16 12.65
CA GLY A 60 -14.18 -23.91 13.16
C GLY A 60 -14.25 -23.74 14.66
N LYS A 61 -15.42 -23.94 15.27
CA LYS A 61 -15.66 -23.92 16.72
C LYS A 61 -16.47 -25.14 17.11
N ASN A 62 -16.02 -25.89 18.11
CA ASN A 62 -16.71 -27.05 18.68
C ASN A 62 -17.16 -28.08 17.62
N GLY A 63 -16.29 -28.36 16.62
CA GLY A 63 -16.59 -29.30 15.53
C GLY A 63 -17.62 -28.81 14.52
N PHE A 64 -17.91 -27.51 14.51
CA PHE A 64 -18.69 -26.86 13.47
C PHE A 64 -17.83 -25.85 12.73
N ARG A 65 -17.60 -26.12 11.45
CA ARG A 65 -16.83 -25.27 10.55
C ARG A 65 -17.71 -24.88 9.37
N LEU A 66 -17.65 -23.62 8.99
CA LEU A 66 -18.24 -23.05 7.78
C LEU A 66 -17.13 -22.43 6.92
N SER A 67 -17.39 -22.28 5.63
CA SER A 67 -16.49 -21.54 4.75
C SER A 67 -16.50 -20.05 5.11
N LEU A 68 -15.34 -19.45 5.12
CA LEU A 68 -15.21 -18.02 5.47
C LEU A 68 -16.01 -17.15 4.50
N PHE A 69 -16.96 -16.39 5.01
CA PHE A 69 -17.91 -15.57 4.23
C PHE A 69 -18.71 -16.32 3.17
N GLY A 70 -18.87 -17.65 3.30
CA GLY A 70 -19.74 -18.45 2.44
C GLY A 70 -19.23 -18.67 1.02
N TYR A 71 -17.93 -18.87 0.84
CA TYR A 71 -17.36 -19.10 -0.50
C TYR A 71 -17.52 -20.54 -1.00
N GLU A 72 -17.81 -21.52 -0.13
CA GLU A 72 -17.89 -22.95 -0.48
C GLU A 72 -19.23 -23.56 -0.06
N PRO A 73 -20.27 -23.45 -0.89
CA PRO A 73 -21.62 -23.89 -0.55
C PRO A 73 -21.74 -25.38 -0.19
N ALA A 74 -20.99 -26.26 -0.88
CA ALA A 74 -21.03 -27.69 -0.63
C ALA A 74 -20.58 -28.04 0.80
N MET A 75 -19.48 -27.42 1.24
CA MET A 75 -18.97 -27.61 2.59
C MET A 75 -19.97 -27.09 3.63
N ASP A 76 -20.52 -25.89 3.42
CA ASP A 76 -21.44 -25.25 4.37
C ASP A 76 -22.74 -26.03 4.52
N HIS A 77 -23.29 -26.53 3.40
CA HIS A 77 -24.50 -27.34 3.42
C HIS A 77 -24.25 -28.68 4.14
N ALA A 78 -23.15 -29.38 3.87
CA ALA A 78 -22.80 -30.63 4.54
C ALA A 78 -22.59 -30.39 6.04
N ALA A 79 -21.87 -29.32 6.41
CA ALA A 79 -21.65 -28.95 7.80
C ALA A 79 -22.94 -28.71 8.58
N LEU A 80 -23.96 -28.15 7.93
CA LEU A 80 -25.27 -27.92 8.56
C LEU A 80 -26.15 -29.17 8.64
N THR A 81 -26.19 -29.98 7.54
CA THR A 81 -27.22 -30.99 7.36
C THR A 81 -26.75 -32.44 7.54
N ARG A 82 -25.43 -32.70 7.45
CA ARG A 82 -24.89 -34.07 7.47
C ARG A 82 -23.90 -34.33 8.61
N ASP A 83 -23.00 -33.37 8.86
CA ASP A 83 -21.96 -33.54 9.87
C ASP A 83 -22.53 -33.75 11.28
N ASN A 84 -21.85 -34.58 12.06
CA ASN A 84 -22.27 -34.94 13.41
C ASN A 84 -23.71 -35.51 13.45
N LEU A 85 -24.03 -36.41 12.52
CA LEU A 85 -25.33 -37.07 12.39
C LEU A 85 -26.50 -36.13 12.09
N GLY A 86 -26.23 -34.97 11.45
CA GLY A 86 -27.24 -34.01 11.06
C GLY A 86 -27.92 -33.26 12.21
N ARG A 87 -27.37 -33.31 13.43
CA ARG A 87 -28.01 -32.77 14.66
C ARG A 87 -28.30 -31.27 14.63
N ARG A 88 -27.75 -30.53 13.64
CA ARG A 88 -27.89 -29.06 13.59
C ARG A 88 -29.20 -28.61 12.99
N VAL A 89 -29.86 -29.47 12.20
CA VAL A 89 -31.10 -29.18 11.48
C VAL A 89 -32.12 -30.25 11.80
N ASN A 90 -33.31 -29.85 12.26
CA ASN A 90 -34.47 -30.74 12.49
C ASN A 90 -35.58 -30.34 11.54
N VAL A 91 -35.76 -31.09 10.47
CA VAL A 91 -36.77 -30.77 9.43
C VAL A 91 -38.20 -31.10 9.85
N LEU A 92 -38.36 -31.97 10.84
CA LEU A 92 -39.71 -32.30 11.38
C LEU A 92 -40.22 -31.27 12.37
N GLN A 93 -39.31 -30.67 13.12
CA GLN A 93 -39.58 -29.61 14.07
C GLN A 93 -38.57 -28.48 13.89
N PRO A 94 -38.73 -27.61 12.90
CA PRO A 94 -37.76 -26.58 12.55
C PRO A 94 -37.31 -25.71 13.70
N HIS A 95 -38.24 -25.33 14.63
CA HIS A 95 -37.92 -24.53 15.82
C HIS A 95 -36.91 -25.18 16.77
N ASP A 96 -36.81 -26.51 16.75
CA ASP A 96 -35.90 -27.29 17.61
C ASP A 96 -34.55 -27.56 16.95
N SER A 97 -34.33 -27.01 15.76
CA SER A 97 -33.00 -27.05 15.10
C SER A 97 -31.95 -26.38 15.95
N LEU A 98 -30.86 -27.07 16.25
CA LEU A 98 -29.75 -26.53 17.04
C LEU A 98 -29.17 -25.24 16.43
N LEU A 99 -29.20 -25.14 15.10
CA LEU A 99 -28.86 -23.93 14.34
C LEU A 99 -29.67 -22.71 14.84
N LEU A 100 -30.99 -22.88 14.96
CA LEU A 100 -31.89 -21.80 15.42
C LEU A 100 -31.77 -21.60 16.93
N GLN A 101 -31.79 -22.66 17.72
CA GLN A 101 -31.75 -22.58 19.19
C GLN A 101 -30.51 -21.84 19.70
N LYS A 102 -29.34 -22.12 19.11
CA LYS A 102 -28.07 -21.41 19.45
C LYS A 102 -28.08 -19.97 19.00
N ALA A 103 -28.55 -19.70 17.78
CA ALA A 103 -28.53 -18.36 17.22
C ALA A 103 -29.47 -17.39 17.93
N VAL A 104 -30.59 -17.88 18.53
CA VAL A 104 -31.48 -17.06 19.34
C VAL A 104 -31.16 -17.07 20.83
N GLY A 105 -30.09 -17.74 21.26
CA GLY A 105 -29.67 -17.79 22.65
C GLY A 105 -30.52 -18.70 23.57
N SER A 106 -31.38 -19.57 23.01
CA SER A 106 -32.17 -20.54 23.80
C SER A 106 -31.32 -21.69 24.34
N VAL A 107 -30.20 -21.95 23.70
CA VAL A 107 -29.12 -22.86 24.12
C VAL A 107 -27.83 -22.06 24.21
N ALA A 108 -27.03 -22.31 25.25
CA ALA A 108 -25.76 -21.62 25.47
C ALA A 108 -24.91 -21.59 24.21
N HIS A 109 -24.48 -20.39 23.81
CA HIS A 109 -23.71 -20.10 22.61
C HIS A 109 -22.66 -19.03 22.89
N ASP A 110 -21.37 -19.39 22.81
CA ASP A 110 -20.26 -18.47 23.07
C ASP A 110 -20.27 -17.25 22.11
N GLY A 111 -20.82 -17.43 20.92
CA GLY A 111 -21.06 -16.34 19.97
C GLY A 111 -22.19 -15.37 20.36
N GLY A 112 -22.91 -15.63 21.44
CA GLY A 112 -24.07 -14.86 21.89
C GLY A 112 -25.29 -15.05 20.99
N MET A 113 -26.35 -14.26 21.27
CA MET A 113 -27.53 -14.16 20.42
C MET A 113 -27.19 -13.43 19.11
N ARG A 114 -27.60 -13.99 17.97
CA ARG A 114 -27.34 -13.42 16.64
C ARG A 114 -28.56 -12.71 16.05
N PHE A 115 -29.74 -13.17 16.35
CA PHE A 115 -31.00 -12.57 15.93
C PHE A 115 -32.14 -13.01 16.87
N GLY A 116 -33.22 -12.24 16.90
CA GLY A 116 -34.43 -12.53 17.69
C GLY A 116 -35.33 -13.55 16.99
N ARG A 117 -36.21 -14.23 17.75
CA ARG A 117 -37.19 -15.18 17.22
C ARG A 117 -38.23 -14.53 16.30
N ASP A 118 -38.55 -13.26 16.52
CA ASP A 118 -39.49 -12.49 15.72
C ASP A 118 -38.87 -11.80 14.51
N SER A 119 -37.56 -12.03 14.27
CA SER A 119 -36.87 -11.42 13.15
C SER A 119 -37.14 -12.13 11.83
N TRP A 120 -37.12 -11.38 10.75
CA TRP A 120 -37.17 -11.93 9.39
C TRP A 120 -36.03 -12.91 9.12
N VAL A 121 -34.86 -12.72 9.75
CA VAL A 121 -33.71 -13.61 9.66
C VAL A 121 -34.06 -15.00 10.20
N TYR A 122 -34.70 -15.05 11.38
CA TYR A 122 -35.18 -16.30 11.96
C TYR A 122 -36.22 -16.98 11.02
N ALA A 123 -37.14 -16.20 10.46
CA ALA A 123 -38.13 -16.73 9.54
C ALA A 123 -37.51 -17.37 8.30
N VAL A 124 -36.49 -16.74 7.69
CA VAL A 124 -35.78 -17.32 6.54
C VAL A 124 -35.11 -18.65 6.88
N PHE A 125 -34.36 -18.72 7.98
CA PHE A 125 -33.74 -19.99 8.40
C PHE A 125 -34.79 -21.08 8.70
N ARG A 126 -35.87 -20.72 9.40
CA ARG A 126 -36.95 -21.63 9.72
C ARG A 126 -37.64 -22.19 8.46
N GLU A 127 -37.97 -21.34 7.49
CA GLU A 127 -38.60 -21.75 6.23
C GLU A 127 -37.66 -22.63 5.37
N TRP A 128 -36.36 -22.36 5.37
CA TRP A 128 -35.42 -23.25 4.72
C TRP A 128 -35.40 -24.64 5.36
N VAL A 129 -35.37 -24.71 6.69
CA VAL A 129 -35.41 -25.98 7.43
C VAL A 129 -36.74 -26.72 7.19
N ALA A 130 -37.86 -26.01 7.31
CA ALA A 130 -39.22 -26.56 7.05
C ALA A 130 -39.37 -27.07 5.62
N GLY A 131 -38.69 -26.46 4.67
CA GLY A 131 -38.60 -26.91 3.27
C GLY A 131 -37.71 -28.13 3.02
N GLY A 132 -37.19 -28.76 4.11
CA GLY A 132 -36.33 -29.96 4.04
C GLY A 132 -34.86 -29.63 3.98
N ALA A 133 -34.44 -28.43 4.29
CA ALA A 133 -33.06 -27.94 4.26
C ALA A 133 -32.35 -28.27 2.92
N ARG A 134 -33.06 -28.10 1.83
CA ARG A 134 -32.61 -28.48 0.47
C ARG A 134 -31.56 -27.52 -0.05
N TRP A 135 -30.71 -28.00 -0.93
CA TRP A 135 -29.71 -27.23 -1.66
C TRP A 135 -29.68 -27.65 -3.15
N THR A 136 -29.73 -26.70 -4.03
CA THR A 136 -29.51 -26.86 -5.47
C THR A 136 -28.13 -26.31 -5.81
N PRO A 137 -27.14 -27.16 -6.15
CA PRO A 137 -25.80 -26.69 -6.45
C PRO A 137 -25.78 -25.66 -7.59
N GLY A 138 -25.09 -24.53 -7.32
CA GLY A 138 -24.94 -23.46 -8.30
C GLY A 138 -26.12 -22.49 -8.43
N SER A 139 -27.24 -22.71 -7.69
CA SER A 139 -28.41 -21.82 -7.73
C SER A 139 -28.06 -20.35 -7.39
N GLY A 140 -27.08 -20.14 -6.57
CA GLY A 140 -26.57 -18.84 -6.18
C GLY A 140 -25.26 -18.41 -6.83
N ALA A 141 -24.85 -19.05 -7.93
CA ALA A 141 -23.64 -18.63 -8.66
C ALA A 141 -23.83 -17.21 -9.21
N ILE A 142 -23.00 -16.26 -8.72
CA ILE A 142 -23.14 -14.82 -9.03
C ILE A 142 -22.45 -14.54 -10.36
N ALA A 143 -23.20 -14.07 -11.37
CA ALA A 143 -22.66 -13.55 -12.62
C ALA A 143 -22.30 -12.07 -12.49
N LYS A 144 -23.14 -11.28 -11.79
CA LYS A 144 -22.92 -9.83 -11.61
C LYS A 144 -23.60 -9.32 -10.35
N LEU A 145 -22.92 -8.40 -9.64
CA LEU A 145 -23.55 -7.53 -8.63
C LEU A 145 -23.68 -6.13 -9.19
N THR A 146 -24.85 -5.53 -8.99
CA THR A 146 -25.15 -4.15 -9.40
C THR A 146 -25.66 -3.37 -8.18
N VAL A 147 -25.15 -2.16 -8.00
CA VAL A 147 -25.56 -1.27 -6.91
C VAL A 147 -26.25 -0.05 -7.50
N THR A 148 -27.33 0.39 -6.87
CA THR A 148 -28.03 1.62 -7.25
C THR A 148 -28.13 2.52 -6.02
N PRO A 149 -27.65 3.80 -6.11
CA PRO A 149 -27.00 4.40 -7.27
C PRO A 149 -25.64 3.77 -7.56
N ASP A 150 -25.20 3.78 -8.82
CA ASP A 150 -23.87 3.34 -9.24
C ASP A 150 -22.82 4.42 -8.90
N ASN A 151 -21.56 4.02 -8.84
CA ASN A 151 -20.38 4.86 -8.61
C ASN A 151 -20.37 5.66 -7.30
N PHE A 152 -21.38 6.48 -7.02
CA PHE A 152 -21.49 7.23 -5.77
C PHE A 152 -22.93 7.56 -5.38
N ALA A 153 -23.18 7.63 -4.07
CA ALA A 153 -24.42 8.09 -3.48
C ALA A 153 -24.23 9.50 -2.91
N VAL A 154 -24.86 10.50 -3.52
CA VAL A 154 -24.91 11.85 -2.93
C VAL A 154 -26.06 11.88 -1.91
N VAL A 155 -25.73 12.23 -0.65
CA VAL A 155 -26.69 12.32 0.45
C VAL A 155 -26.55 13.71 1.07
N ALA A 156 -27.60 14.54 0.97
CA ALA A 156 -27.55 15.86 1.58
C ALA A 156 -27.49 15.76 3.11
N ALA A 157 -27.01 16.82 3.75
CA ALA A 157 -26.92 16.88 5.20
C ALA A 157 -28.27 16.55 5.86
N ASP A 158 -28.24 15.78 6.94
CA ASP A 158 -29.42 15.33 7.71
C ASP A 158 -30.43 14.49 6.91
N GLN A 159 -30.05 14.00 5.74
CA GLN A 159 -30.89 13.13 4.93
C GLN A 159 -30.37 11.69 4.90
N SER A 160 -31.25 10.78 4.46
CA SER A 160 -30.91 9.39 4.23
C SER A 160 -31.23 8.96 2.81
N ARG A 161 -30.44 8.03 2.29
CA ARG A 161 -30.64 7.45 0.96
C ARG A 161 -30.52 5.93 1.01
N GLN A 162 -31.48 5.26 0.36
CA GLN A 162 -31.45 3.80 0.24
C GLN A 162 -30.48 3.39 -0.88
N VAL A 163 -29.54 2.49 -0.54
CA VAL A 163 -28.71 1.78 -1.51
C VAL A 163 -29.38 0.44 -1.78
N LYS A 164 -29.57 0.11 -3.06
CA LYS A 164 -30.13 -1.16 -3.51
C LYS A 164 -29.06 -2.02 -4.16
N VAL A 165 -29.02 -3.31 -3.81
CA VAL A 165 -28.07 -4.28 -4.38
C VAL A 165 -28.85 -5.36 -5.11
N THR A 166 -28.56 -5.52 -6.40
CA THR A 166 -29.17 -6.56 -7.25
C THR A 166 -28.09 -7.56 -7.66
N ALA A 167 -28.32 -8.84 -7.39
CA ALA A 167 -27.52 -9.93 -7.95
C ALA A 167 -28.16 -10.46 -9.22
N THR A 168 -27.38 -10.62 -10.27
CA THR A 168 -27.72 -11.45 -11.44
C THR A 168 -26.97 -12.75 -11.28
N PHE A 169 -27.69 -13.86 -11.28
CA PHE A 169 -27.13 -15.19 -11.11
C PHE A 169 -26.82 -15.85 -12.46
N ALA A 170 -26.02 -16.92 -12.42
CA ALA A 170 -25.59 -17.62 -13.65
C ALA A 170 -26.74 -18.26 -14.44
N ASP A 171 -27.87 -18.49 -13.79
CA ASP A 171 -29.12 -18.97 -14.44
C ASP A 171 -29.89 -17.86 -15.19
N GLY A 172 -29.37 -16.63 -15.21
CA GLY A 172 -29.95 -15.44 -15.85
C GLY A 172 -31.00 -14.72 -15.00
N THR A 173 -31.36 -15.24 -13.83
CA THR A 173 -32.31 -14.59 -12.94
C THR A 173 -31.65 -13.42 -12.17
N SER A 174 -32.45 -12.41 -11.81
CA SER A 174 -31.97 -11.28 -10.99
C SER A 174 -32.84 -11.11 -9.77
N GLU A 175 -32.22 -10.78 -8.62
CA GLU A 175 -32.92 -10.63 -7.35
C GLU A 175 -32.37 -9.44 -6.55
N ASP A 176 -33.25 -8.75 -5.82
CA ASP A 176 -32.86 -7.74 -4.83
C ASP A 176 -32.33 -8.44 -3.57
N ILE A 177 -31.01 -8.44 -3.43
CA ILE A 177 -30.33 -9.10 -2.32
C ILE A 177 -29.92 -8.12 -1.22
N THR A 178 -30.37 -6.88 -1.26
CA THR A 178 -30.02 -5.83 -0.30
C THR A 178 -30.13 -6.30 1.16
N PRO A 179 -31.23 -6.98 1.59
CA PRO A 179 -31.35 -7.44 2.98
C PRO A 179 -30.26 -8.47 3.38
N PHE A 180 -29.72 -9.20 2.43
CA PHE A 180 -28.74 -10.28 2.64
C PHE A 180 -27.27 -9.79 2.59
N CYS A 181 -27.04 -8.51 2.26
CA CYS A 181 -25.71 -7.91 2.21
C CYS A 181 -25.26 -7.43 3.60
N ASP A 182 -23.94 -7.45 3.80
CA ASP A 182 -23.26 -6.76 4.89
C ASP A 182 -22.70 -5.44 4.36
N PHE A 183 -22.93 -4.34 5.09
CA PHE A 183 -22.57 -2.97 4.71
C PHE A 183 -21.53 -2.41 5.68
N LYS A 184 -20.47 -1.81 5.16
CA LYS A 184 -19.41 -1.17 5.95
C LYS A 184 -19.05 0.18 5.36
N ILE A 185 -19.07 1.22 6.18
CA ILE A 185 -18.63 2.55 5.81
C ILE A 185 -17.21 2.80 6.32
N SER A 186 -16.37 3.43 5.52
CA SER A 186 -14.97 3.67 5.86
C SER A 186 -14.76 4.79 6.89
N ASP A 187 -15.70 5.74 6.98
CA ASP A 187 -15.66 6.86 7.94
C ASP A 187 -17.07 7.17 8.46
N GLU A 188 -17.30 6.75 9.70
CA GLU A 188 -18.59 6.97 10.38
C GLU A 188 -18.84 8.42 10.78
N ALA A 189 -17.82 9.28 10.79
CA ALA A 189 -18.01 10.70 11.00
C ALA A 189 -18.72 11.36 9.79
N ILE A 190 -18.51 10.85 8.58
CA ILE A 190 -19.09 11.38 7.35
C ILE A 190 -20.51 10.84 7.13
N ALA A 191 -20.69 9.53 7.25
CA ALA A 191 -21.99 8.88 7.09
C ALA A 191 -22.07 7.59 7.90
N SER A 192 -23.30 7.16 8.22
CA SER A 192 -23.57 5.82 8.75
C SER A 192 -24.40 5.00 7.77
N VAL A 193 -24.34 3.68 7.89
CA VAL A 193 -25.16 2.77 7.10
C VAL A 193 -25.82 1.77 8.04
N ASP A 194 -27.10 1.49 7.84
CA ASP A 194 -27.82 0.48 8.60
C ASP A 194 -27.73 -0.92 7.96
N ALA A 195 -28.29 -1.91 8.65
CA ALA A 195 -28.25 -3.30 8.23
C ALA A 195 -28.99 -3.59 6.90
N VAL A 196 -29.76 -2.68 6.39
CA VAL A 196 -30.51 -2.81 5.13
C VAL A 196 -30.06 -1.82 4.05
N GLY A 197 -28.89 -1.21 4.25
CA GLY A 197 -28.27 -0.37 3.24
C GLY A 197 -28.83 1.06 3.16
N ARG A 198 -29.48 1.57 4.21
CA ARG A 198 -29.87 2.96 4.32
C ARG A 198 -28.69 3.78 4.82
N VAL A 199 -28.16 4.63 3.97
CA VAL A 199 -27.06 5.55 4.26
C VAL A 199 -27.62 6.85 4.79
N THR A 200 -27.13 7.32 5.95
CA THR A 200 -27.50 8.59 6.58
C THR A 200 -26.30 9.49 6.68
N ALA A 201 -26.42 10.70 6.13
CA ALA A 201 -25.37 11.72 6.18
C ALA A 201 -25.18 12.25 7.60
N ARG A 202 -23.93 12.61 7.97
CA ARG A 202 -23.58 13.20 9.26
C ARG A 202 -22.79 14.50 9.11
N GLN A 203 -21.65 14.47 8.42
CA GLN A 203 -20.85 15.68 8.15
C GLN A 203 -20.36 15.69 6.69
N PRO A 204 -20.05 16.88 6.15
CA PRO A 204 -19.53 17.00 4.80
C PRO A 204 -18.26 16.19 4.60
N GLY A 205 -18.19 15.49 3.48
CA GLY A 205 -17.02 14.69 3.14
C GLY A 205 -17.33 13.55 2.17
N ASP A 206 -16.39 12.62 2.06
CA ASP A 206 -16.41 11.50 1.14
C ASP A 206 -15.95 10.22 1.84
N ALA A 207 -16.81 9.21 1.91
CA ALA A 207 -16.54 7.90 2.53
C ALA A 207 -16.76 6.75 1.55
N GLY A 208 -15.98 5.68 1.68
CA GLY A 208 -16.19 4.42 0.96
C GLY A 208 -17.29 3.59 1.61
N LEU A 209 -18.25 3.10 0.84
CA LEU A 209 -19.24 2.11 1.27
C LEU A 209 -18.91 0.78 0.62
N THR A 210 -18.46 -0.18 1.42
CA THR A 210 -18.20 -1.56 1.00
C THR A 210 -19.44 -2.41 1.27
N ILE A 211 -19.80 -3.22 0.30
CA ILE A 211 -20.97 -4.11 0.32
C ILE A 211 -20.49 -5.53 0.04
N LEU A 212 -20.73 -6.43 0.98
CA LEU A 212 -20.34 -7.82 0.87
C LEU A 212 -21.57 -8.71 0.77
N TYR A 213 -21.53 -9.63 -0.16
CA TYR A 213 -22.54 -10.67 -0.32
C TYR A 213 -21.88 -11.99 -0.71
N ARG A 214 -21.86 -12.98 0.21
CA ARG A 214 -21.32 -14.33 -0.03
C ARG A 214 -19.90 -14.32 -0.62
N GLY A 215 -19.00 -13.52 -0.06
CA GLY A 215 -17.65 -13.39 -0.55
C GLY A 215 -17.49 -12.63 -1.88
N ALA A 216 -18.57 -12.15 -2.49
CA ALA A 216 -18.50 -11.16 -3.54
C ALA A 216 -18.53 -9.75 -2.93
N VAL A 217 -17.77 -8.82 -3.53
CA VAL A 217 -17.59 -7.46 -3.01
C VAL A 217 -17.91 -6.47 -4.10
N VAL A 218 -18.62 -5.42 -3.72
CA VAL A 218 -18.81 -4.22 -4.54
C VAL A 218 -18.72 -3.00 -3.63
N ALA A 219 -18.21 -1.89 -4.13
CA ALA A 219 -18.08 -0.68 -3.34
C ALA A 219 -18.49 0.55 -4.15
N LEU A 220 -18.96 1.57 -3.44
CA LEU A 220 -19.23 2.88 -4.00
C LEU A 220 -18.77 3.99 -3.05
N ARG A 221 -18.75 5.23 -3.52
CA ARG A 221 -18.45 6.38 -2.67
C ARG A 221 -19.75 7.03 -2.18
N VAL A 222 -19.80 7.38 -0.90
CA VAL A 222 -20.84 8.21 -0.29
C VAL A 222 -20.32 9.64 -0.23
N ILE A 223 -21.03 10.58 -0.84
CA ILE A 223 -20.67 11.99 -0.91
C ILE A 223 -21.69 12.80 -0.11
N VAL A 224 -21.21 13.54 0.89
CA VAL A 224 -22.00 14.47 1.68
C VAL A 224 -21.52 15.89 1.35
N PRO A 225 -22.30 16.67 0.56
CA PRO A 225 -21.92 18.03 0.21
C PRO A 225 -21.89 18.97 1.43
N ALA A 226 -20.96 19.92 1.44
CA ALA A 226 -20.93 21.00 2.40
C ALA A 226 -22.15 21.91 2.23
N PRO A 227 -22.78 22.41 3.31
CA PRO A 227 -23.88 23.36 3.24
C PRO A 227 -23.38 24.73 2.77
N GLY A 228 -24.29 25.57 2.30
CA GLY A 228 -23.99 26.97 1.95
C GLY A 228 -24.07 27.28 0.46
N ALA A 229 -23.50 28.41 0.08
CA ALA A 229 -23.47 28.87 -1.31
C ALA A 229 -22.69 27.90 -2.22
N PRO A 230 -22.97 27.86 -3.53
CA PRO A 230 -22.21 27.05 -4.46
C PRO A 230 -20.72 27.36 -4.42
N ALA A 231 -19.89 26.31 -4.40
CA ALA A 231 -18.45 26.43 -4.37
C ALA A 231 -17.90 27.16 -5.64
N THR A 232 -16.90 27.99 -5.43
CA THR A 232 -16.23 28.73 -6.52
C THR A 232 -14.87 28.10 -6.84
N PHE A 233 -14.45 28.17 -8.10
CA PHE A 233 -13.26 27.51 -8.60
C PHE A 233 -12.40 28.43 -9.45
N PRO A 234 -11.07 28.43 -9.29
CA PRO A 234 -10.18 29.08 -10.22
C PRO A 234 -10.14 28.31 -11.55
N GLN A 235 -9.62 28.95 -12.62
CA GLN A 235 -9.36 28.24 -13.87
C GLN A 235 -8.33 27.13 -13.68
N PRO A 236 -8.59 25.89 -14.16
CA PRO A 236 -7.62 24.81 -14.11
C PRO A 236 -6.31 25.16 -14.83
N ALA A 237 -5.16 24.78 -14.28
CA ALA A 237 -3.87 24.88 -14.96
C ALA A 237 -3.67 23.69 -15.91
N ASN A 238 -4.18 22.52 -15.55
CA ASN A 238 -4.13 21.31 -16.36
C ASN A 238 -5.31 20.38 -16.04
N PHE A 239 -5.34 19.18 -16.64
CA PHE A 239 -6.44 18.21 -16.48
C PHE A 239 -6.59 17.70 -15.04
N VAL A 240 -5.51 17.69 -14.25
CA VAL A 240 -5.55 17.30 -12.83
C VAL A 240 -6.53 18.17 -12.07
N ASP A 241 -6.38 19.48 -12.23
CA ASP A 241 -7.26 20.46 -11.57
C ASP A 241 -8.72 20.30 -12.01
N GLY A 242 -8.94 20.08 -13.32
CA GLY A 242 -10.29 19.86 -13.84
C GLY A 242 -11.00 18.73 -13.12
N LEU A 243 -10.34 17.58 -12.97
CA LEU A 243 -10.89 16.38 -12.34
C LEU A 243 -10.99 16.47 -10.81
N VAL A 244 -10.08 17.18 -10.16
CA VAL A 244 -10.18 17.50 -8.73
C VAL A 244 -11.35 18.45 -8.49
N PHE A 245 -11.44 19.51 -9.25
CA PHE A 245 -12.53 20.52 -9.10
C PHE A 245 -13.90 19.93 -9.42
N ASP A 246 -14.01 19.00 -10.38
CA ASP A 246 -15.27 18.28 -10.64
C ASP A 246 -15.72 17.48 -9.41
N LYS A 247 -14.80 16.82 -8.71
CA LYS A 247 -15.11 16.13 -7.45
C LYS A 247 -15.49 17.13 -6.35
N LEU A 248 -14.76 18.23 -6.21
CA LEU A 248 -15.04 19.26 -5.22
C LEU A 248 -16.40 19.96 -5.46
N ARG A 249 -16.85 20.07 -6.72
CA ARG A 249 -18.21 20.56 -7.03
C ARG A 249 -19.28 19.65 -6.46
N LEU A 250 -19.09 18.31 -6.56
CA LEU A 250 -20.03 17.36 -5.97
C LEU A 250 -20.08 17.47 -4.43
N LEU A 251 -18.95 17.82 -3.82
CA LEU A 251 -18.82 18.03 -2.38
C LEU A 251 -19.21 19.42 -1.92
N ASN A 252 -19.49 20.35 -2.85
CA ASN A 252 -19.69 21.77 -2.59
C ASN A 252 -18.54 22.40 -1.75
N MET A 253 -17.31 21.98 -2.02
CA MET A 253 -16.11 22.46 -1.33
C MET A 253 -15.35 23.46 -2.21
N THR A 254 -15.19 24.69 -1.73
CA THR A 254 -14.31 25.69 -2.37
C THR A 254 -12.85 25.35 -2.05
N PRO A 255 -11.98 25.20 -3.05
CA PRO A 255 -10.56 24.97 -2.78
C PRO A 255 -9.94 26.18 -2.06
N SER A 256 -8.90 25.93 -1.28
CA SER A 256 -8.11 27.00 -0.65
C SER A 256 -7.43 27.88 -1.71
N GLY A 257 -7.06 29.09 -1.31
CA GLY A 257 -6.28 29.98 -2.16
C GLY A 257 -4.88 29.42 -2.49
N PRO A 258 -4.12 30.04 -3.38
CA PRO A 258 -2.76 29.63 -3.69
C PRO A 258 -1.84 29.80 -2.48
N ALA A 259 -0.89 28.89 -2.31
CA ALA A 259 0.21 29.05 -1.38
C ALA A 259 1.10 30.24 -1.76
N SER A 260 1.67 30.93 -0.76
CA SER A 260 2.69 31.94 -1.02
C SER A 260 3.91 31.33 -1.73
N ASP A 261 4.71 32.15 -2.37
CA ASP A 261 5.90 31.68 -3.06
C ASP A 261 6.92 31.02 -2.12
N GLU A 262 7.05 31.55 -0.90
CA GLU A 262 7.93 30.97 0.13
C GLU A 262 7.46 29.58 0.55
N VAL A 263 6.16 29.40 0.80
CA VAL A 263 5.55 28.10 1.14
C VAL A 263 5.68 27.12 -0.02
N PHE A 264 5.40 27.56 -1.25
CA PHE A 264 5.55 26.71 -2.44
C PHE A 264 6.99 26.26 -2.65
N LEU A 265 7.95 27.22 -2.56
CA LEU A 265 9.39 26.94 -2.72
C LEU A 265 9.86 25.90 -1.69
N ARG A 266 9.54 26.10 -0.38
CA ARG A 266 9.88 25.17 0.68
C ARG A 266 9.29 23.77 0.39
N ARG A 267 7.98 23.70 0.12
CA ARG A 267 7.27 22.44 -0.12
C ARG A 267 7.89 21.66 -1.25
N VAL A 268 8.03 22.27 -2.42
CA VAL A 268 8.51 21.56 -3.60
C VAL A 268 9.99 21.16 -3.49
N THR A 269 10.81 21.97 -2.80
CA THR A 269 12.23 21.65 -2.59
C THR A 269 12.38 20.44 -1.66
N ILE A 270 11.64 20.41 -0.55
CA ILE A 270 11.66 19.25 0.36
C ILE A 270 11.11 17.99 -0.33
N ASP A 271 10.00 18.11 -1.05
CA ASP A 271 9.37 16.96 -1.71
C ASP A 271 10.25 16.35 -2.79
N THR A 272 10.97 17.18 -3.54
CA THR A 272 11.74 16.70 -4.69
C THR A 272 13.18 16.31 -4.33
N ILE A 273 13.83 17.06 -3.45
CA ILE A 273 15.27 16.87 -3.18
C ILE A 273 15.63 16.70 -1.70
N ALA A 274 14.64 16.64 -0.81
CA ALA A 274 14.83 16.45 0.64
C ALA A 274 15.74 17.52 1.31
N GLN A 275 15.80 18.73 0.77
CA GLN A 275 16.60 19.85 1.30
C GLN A 275 15.72 21.06 1.57
N LEU A 276 16.21 21.97 2.43
CA LEU A 276 15.64 23.31 2.51
C LEU A 276 16.22 24.20 1.40
N PRO A 277 15.46 25.13 0.83
CA PRO A 277 16.05 26.20 0.03
C PRO A 277 16.92 27.08 0.93
N THR A 278 18.01 27.61 0.39
CA THR A 278 18.86 28.59 1.09
C THR A 278 18.13 29.92 1.29
N ALA A 279 18.52 30.69 2.31
CA ALA A 279 17.95 32.02 2.53
C ALA A 279 18.05 32.93 1.28
N ALA A 280 19.15 32.81 0.53
CA ALA A 280 19.33 33.55 -0.72
C ALA A 280 18.33 33.11 -1.81
N GLU A 281 18.10 31.81 -1.95
CA GLU A 281 17.09 31.27 -2.90
C GLU A 281 15.67 31.69 -2.52
N VAL A 282 15.32 31.72 -1.22
CA VAL A 282 14.01 32.20 -0.77
C VAL A 282 13.83 33.68 -1.13
N LYS A 283 14.81 34.53 -0.83
CA LYS A 283 14.76 35.95 -1.17
C LYS A 283 14.66 36.20 -2.67
N ALA A 284 15.48 35.48 -3.45
CA ALA A 284 15.50 35.58 -4.91
C ALA A 284 14.17 35.15 -5.53
N PHE A 285 13.63 34.04 -5.11
CA PHE A 285 12.37 33.48 -5.63
C PHE A 285 11.16 34.39 -5.30
N ALA A 286 11.13 34.92 -4.07
CA ALA A 286 10.08 35.87 -3.69
C ALA A 286 10.13 37.16 -4.50
N ALA A 287 11.33 37.64 -4.85
CA ALA A 287 11.54 38.88 -5.63
C ALA A 287 11.40 38.67 -7.15
N ASP A 288 11.40 37.45 -7.66
CA ASP A 288 11.34 37.17 -9.10
C ASP A 288 9.94 37.50 -9.64
N PRO A 289 9.80 38.45 -10.60
CA PRO A 289 8.54 38.81 -11.20
C PRO A 289 8.07 37.84 -12.32
N ASP A 290 8.88 36.87 -12.70
CA ASP A 290 8.54 35.96 -13.80
C ASP A 290 7.30 35.10 -13.48
N PRO A 291 6.22 35.21 -14.26
CA PRO A 291 5.01 34.41 -14.03
C PRO A 291 5.26 32.90 -14.16
N ARG A 292 6.33 32.46 -14.81
CA ARG A 292 6.73 31.06 -14.96
C ARG A 292 7.80 30.63 -13.95
N LYS A 293 8.08 31.40 -12.92
CA LYS A 293 9.13 31.06 -11.93
C LYS A 293 8.90 29.71 -11.26
N ARG A 294 7.64 29.35 -10.95
CA ARG A 294 7.30 28.03 -10.37
C ARG A 294 7.57 26.90 -11.35
N GLU A 295 7.26 27.08 -12.64
CA GLU A 295 7.55 26.10 -13.69
C GLU A 295 9.07 25.86 -13.80
N LYS A 296 9.85 26.94 -13.93
CA LYS A 296 11.32 26.87 -13.99
C LYS A 296 11.94 26.21 -12.77
N LEU A 297 11.41 26.50 -11.59
CA LEU A 297 11.84 25.87 -10.34
C LEU A 297 11.58 24.36 -10.34
N VAL A 298 10.38 23.92 -10.72
CA VAL A 298 10.02 22.50 -10.81
C VAL A 298 10.96 21.79 -11.80
N ASP A 299 11.19 22.36 -12.97
CA ASP A 299 12.09 21.77 -13.98
C ASP A 299 13.54 21.66 -13.44
N LYS A 300 14.04 22.68 -12.74
CA LYS A 300 15.36 22.67 -12.07
C LYS A 300 15.44 21.56 -11.03
N LEU A 301 14.41 21.40 -10.18
CA LEU A 301 14.41 20.42 -9.09
C LEU A 301 14.28 18.98 -9.60
N LEU A 302 13.45 18.72 -10.61
CA LEU A 302 13.32 17.41 -11.24
C LEU A 302 14.59 16.95 -11.97
N ALA A 303 15.44 17.89 -12.38
CA ALA A 303 16.76 17.60 -12.95
C ALA A 303 17.88 17.46 -11.91
N HIS A 304 17.61 17.78 -10.64
CA HIS A 304 18.61 17.77 -9.57
C HIS A 304 19.03 16.35 -9.18
N PRO A 305 20.33 16.05 -8.95
CA PRO A 305 20.80 14.70 -8.61
C PRO A 305 20.17 14.08 -7.37
N LEU A 306 19.78 14.89 -6.35
CA LEU A 306 19.11 14.39 -5.16
C LEU A 306 17.66 13.96 -5.42
N HIS A 307 17.00 14.45 -6.47
CA HIS A 307 15.68 13.94 -6.88
C HIS A 307 15.75 12.43 -7.16
N ALA A 308 16.77 12.00 -7.89
CA ALA A 308 16.97 10.57 -8.14
C ALA A 308 17.27 9.78 -6.87
N ALA A 309 17.94 10.37 -5.88
CA ALA A 309 18.21 9.73 -4.59
C ALA A 309 16.92 9.57 -3.74
N VAL A 310 16.06 10.60 -3.70
CA VAL A 310 14.75 10.52 -3.03
C VAL A 310 13.91 9.38 -3.61
N TRP A 311 13.82 9.31 -4.93
CA TRP A 311 13.09 8.23 -5.58
C TRP A 311 13.74 6.86 -5.42
N ALA A 312 15.07 6.77 -5.41
CA ALA A 312 15.77 5.52 -5.15
C ALA A 312 15.48 5.00 -3.73
N THR A 313 15.38 5.90 -2.75
CA THR A 313 14.97 5.55 -1.38
C THR A 313 13.54 5.01 -1.35
N LYS A 314 12.58 5.69 -2.01
CA LYS A 314 11.19 5.21 -2.10
C LYS A 314 11.07 3.90 -2.89
N LEU A 315 11.74 3.77 -4.00
CA LEU A 315 11.77 2.52 -4.78
C LEU A 315 12.45 1.38 -4.01
N SER A 316 13.44 1.70 -3.14
CA SER A 316 14.02 0.71 -2.23
C SER A 316 13.00 0.18 -1.22
N ASP A 317 12.08 1.03 -0.72
CA ASP A 317 10.98 0.58 0.14
C ASP A 317 10.01 -0.31 -0.66
N ILE A 318 9.56 0.16 -1.81
CA ILE A 318 8.60 -0.54 -2.68
C ILE A 318 9.13 -1.91 -3.12
N THR A 319 10.43 -2.02 -3.43
CA THR A 319 11.04 -3.26 -3.91
C THR A 319 11.60 -4.14 -2.79
N GLY A 320 11.55 -3.70 -1.54
CA GLY A 320 12.01 -4.45 -0.37
C GLY A 320 13.53 -4.63 -0.33
N ASN A 321 14.30 -3.52 -0.50
CA ASN A 321 15.74 -3.47 -0.32
C ASN A 321 16.11 -3.60 1.17
N ASN A 322 15.90 -4.81 1.72
CA ASN A 322 16.12 -5.14 3.11
C ASN A 322 17.53 -5.69 3.33
N THR A 323 18.38 -4.92 3.99
CA THR A 323 19.77 -5.28 4.29
C THR A 323 19.89 -6.61 5.05
N THR A 324 18.98 -6.92 5.98
CA THR A 324 19.06 -8.15 6.79
C THR A 324 18.68 -9.40 6.01
N ALA A 325 17.94 -9.26 4.92
CA ALA A 325 17.55 -10.38 4.07
C ALA A 325 18.56 -10.70 2.95
N LEU A 326 19.55 -9.84 2.75
CA LEU A 326 20.60 -10.03 1.75
C LEU A 326 21.71 -10.95 2.31
N GLU A 327 22.67 -11.28 1.42
CA GLU A 327 23.81 -12.17 1.76
C GLU A 327 24.62 -11.64 2.93
N GLN A 328 24.94 -12.53 3.88
CA GLN A 328 25.79 -12.22 5.01
C GLN A 328 27.30 -12.44 4.68
N PRO A 329 28.23 -11.80 5.36
CA PRO A 329 28.08 -11.04 6.60
C PRO A 329 27.45 -9.64 6.42
N GLN A 330 27.07 -8.97 7.52
CA GLN A 330 26.30 -7.71 7.52
C GLN A 330 26.94 -6.60 6.66
N ASN A 331 28.26 -6.44 6.68
CA ASN A 331 28.95 -5.45 5.85
C ASN A 331 28.76 -5.72 4.35
N THR A 332 28.75 -6.97 3.92
CA THR A 332 28.41 -7.36 2.55
C THR A 332 26.96 -7.01 2.22
N ALA A 333 26.03 -7.31 3.12
CA ALA A 333 24.62 -6.98 2.97
C ALA A 333 24.40 -5.47 2.85
N GLN A 334 25.11 -4.65 3.64
CA GLN A 334 25.06 -3.19 3.54
C GLN A 334 25.58 -2.69 2.17
N ARG A 335 26.71 -3.21 1.70
CA ARG A 335 27.26 -2.89 0.38
C ARG A 335 26.29 -3.26 -0.75
N ARG A 336 25.69 -4.45 -0.70
CA ARG A 336 24.66 -4.91 -1.66
C ARG A 336 23.43 -4.00 -1.63
N SER A 337 22.98 -3.60 -0.45
CA SER A 337 21.85 -2.70 -0.29
C SER A 337 22.15 -1.30 -0.88
N GLN A 338 23.39 -0.79 -0.72
CA GLN A 338 23.82 0.45 -1.37
C GLN A 338 23.85 0.32 -2.90
N MET A 339 24.43 -0.76 -3.42
CA MET A 339 24.44 -1.02 -4.87
C MET A 339 23.04 -1.12 -5.48
N TRP A 340 22.09 -1.72 -4.74
CA TRP A 340 20.68 -1.77 -5.15
C TRP A 340 20.08 -0.36 -5.25
N HIS A 341 20.27 0.45 -4.21
CA HIS A 341 19.83 1.84 -4.18
C HIS A 341 20.45 2.64 -5.35
N ASP A 342 21.73 2.51 -5.58
CA ASP A 342 22.46 3.24 -6.64
C ASP A 342 22.00 2.81 -8.04
N TRP A 343 21.62 1.51 -8.22
CA TRP A 343 21.02 1.05 -9.47
C TRP A 343 19.67 1.72 -9.72
N LEU A 344 18.82 1.81 -8.72
CA LEU A 344 17.53 2.51 -8.81
C LEU A 344 17.74 4.00 -9.06
N ARG A 345 18.68 4.62 -8.33
CA ARG A 345 19.05 6.02 -8.50
C ARG A 345 19.45 6.34 -9.94
N LYS A 346 20.27 5.49 -10.53
CA LYS A 346 20.71 5.67 -11.93
C LYS A 346 19.54 5.58 -12.90
N ARG A 347 18.60 4.65 -12.73
CA ARG A 347 17.39 4.55 -13.58
C ARG A 347 16.55 5.83 -13.53
N VAL A 348 16.35 6.39 -12.34
CA VAL A 348 15.62 7.66 -12.17
C VAL A 348 16.42 8.84 -12.76
N GLN A 349 17.73 8.88 -12.51
CA GLN A 349 18.60 9.94 -13.01
C GLN A 349 18.63 9.98 -14.54
N ASP A 350 18.68 8.82 -15.17
CA ASP A 350 18.67 8.68 -16.63
C ASP A 350 17.25 8.76 -17.22
N ASN A 351 16.24 8.98 -16.40
CA ASN A 351 14.82 8.97 -16.75
C ASN A 351 14.41 7.74 -17.58
N VAL A 352 14.91 6.57 -17.18
CA VAL A 352 14.52 5.30 -17.83
C VAL A 352 13.03 5.06 -17.59
N ALA A 353 12.32 4.70 -18.63
CA ALA A 353 10.88 4.42 -18.56
C ALA A 353 10.57 3.40 -17.45
N TYR A 354 9.51 3.67 -16.67
CA TYR A 354 9.20 2.87 -15.48
C TYR A 354 8.86 1.40 -15.83
N ASP A 355 8.15 1.16 -16.93
CA ASP A 355 7.86 -0.19 -17.43
C ASP A 355 9.15 -0.97 -17.75
N LYS A 356 10.14 -0.31 -18.38
CA LYS A 356 11.45 -0.90 -18.64
C LYS A 356 12.18 -1.19 -17.32
N THR A 357 12.17 -0.26 -16.38
CA THR A 357 12.81 -0.45 -15.07
C THR A 357 12.23 -1.67 -14.34
N VAL A 358 10.90 -1.84 -14.33
CA VAL A 358 10.25 -2.99 -13.71
C VAL A 358 10.51 -4.29 -14.48
N ARG A 359 10.53 -4.26 -15.79
CA ARG A 359 10.94 -5.41 -16.63
C ARG A 359 12.36 -5.85 -16.28
N ASP A 360 13.30 -4.90 -16.20
CA ASP A 360 14.72 -5.13 -15.86
C ASP A 360 14.88 -5.69 -14.41
N ILE A 361 13.92 -5.47 -13.53
CA ILE A 361 13.87 -6.10 -12.19
C ILE A 361 13.29 -7.52 -12.27
N LEU A 362 12.15 -7.69 -12.94
CA LEU A 362 11.42 -8.96 -12.97
C LEU A 362 12.18 -10.06 -13.70
N THR A 363 12.84 -9.74 -14.81
CA THR A 363 13.55 -10.73 -15.65
C THR A 363 15.04 -10.86 -15.31
N ALA A 364 15.50 -10.22 -14.22
CA ALA A 364 16.91 -10.17 -13.88
C ALA A 364 17.53 -11.55 -13.68
N THR A 365 18.74 -11.70 -14.26
CA THR A 365 19.66 -12.81 -14.01
C THR A 365 21.05 -12.26 -13.68
N SER A 366 21.92 -13.08 -13.10
CA SER A 366 23.26 -12.60 -12.75
C SER A 366 24.14 -12.40 -13.98
N LEU A 367 24.00 -13.22 -14.99
CA LEU A 367 24.81 -13.16 -16.21
C LEU A 367 24.43 -11.98 -17.12
N ASP A 368 23.15 -11.63 -17.24
CA ASP A 368 22.66 -10.62 -18.18
C ASP A 368 23.12 -10.84 -19.64
N GLY A 369 23.22 -12.09 -20.08
CA GLY A 369 23.71 -12.45 -21.41
C GLY A 369 25.22 -12.41 -21.59
N ARG A 370 25.99 -12.14 -20.53
CA ARG A 370 27.47 -12.19 -20.59
C ARG A 370 27.97 -13.63 -20.67
N ALA A 371 29.18 -13.79 -21.22
CA ALA A 371 29.90 -15.05 -21.07
C ALA A 371 30.24 -15.30 -19.57
N PRO A 372 30.33 -16.57 -19.12
CA PRO A 372 30.59 -16.91 -17.72
C PRO A 372 31.85 -16.23 -17.15
N GLU A 373 32.95 -16.18 -17.91
CA GLU A 373 34.19 -15.55 -17.48
C GLU A 373 34.07 -14.03 -17.36
N GLU A 374 33.36 -13.40 -18.28
CA GLU A 374 33.07 -11.95 -18.22
C GLU A 374 32.21 -11.59 -17.02
N TRP A 375 31.20 -12.41 -16.73
CA TRP A 375 30.37 -12.24 -15.56
C TRP A 375 31.19 -12.37 -14.25
N VAL A 376 32.02 -13.38 -14.15
CA VAL A 376 32.90 -13.59 -12.98
C VAL A 376 33.86 -12.40 -12.82
N ALA A 377 34.52 -11.95 -13.91
CA ALA A 377 35.43 -10.80 -13.89
C ALA A 377 34.67 -9.50 -13.48
N PHE A 378 33.48 -9.29 -13.99
CA PHE A 378 32.61 -8.17 -13.58
C PHE A 378 32.28 -8.25 -12.09
N THR A 379 31.87 -9.43 -11.60
CA THR A 379 31.51 -9.64 -10.19
C THR A 379 32.68 -9.39 -9.26
N ARG A 380 33.88 -9.89 -9.63
CA ARG A 380 35.13 -9.63 -8.90
C ARG A 380 35.39 -8.12 -8.79
N ARG A 381 35.37 -7.41 -9.90
CA ARG A 381 35.62 -5.96 -9.96
C ARG A 381 34.60 -5.19 -9.07
N VAL A 382 33.33 -5.51 -9.18
CA VAL A 382 32.27 -4.87 -8.34
C VAL A 382 32.48 -5.15 -6.86
N ASP A 383 32.83 -6.37 -6.48
CA ASP A 383 33.09 -6.74 -5.09
C ASP A 383 34.31 -6.01 -4.52
N GLU A 384 35.41 -5.90 -5.30
CA GLU A 384 36.59 -5.14 -4.91
C GLU A 384 36.32 -3.63 -4.77
N GLN A 385 35.53 -3.06 -5.68
CA GLN A 385 35.08 -1.67 -5.58
C GLN A 385 34.22 -1.47 -4.33
N ALA A 386 33.23 -2.34 -4.11
CA ALA A 386 32.34 -2.28 -2.95
C ALA A 386 33.08 -2.44 -1.62
N GLU A 387 34.17 -3.22 -1.59
CA GLU A 387 35.04 -3.37 -0.42
C GLU A 387 35.77 -2.07 -0.07
N LYS A 388 36.25 -1.36 -1.07
CA LYS A 388 36.99 -0.10 -0.91
C LYS A 388 36.09 1.10 -0.59
N THR A 389 34.86 1.12 -1.11
CA THR A 389 33.96 2.29 -1.08
C THR A 389 32.71 2.06 -0.24
N ASN A 390 32.62 0.94 0.46
CA ASN A 390 31.42 0.52 1.21
C ASN A 390 30.15 0.42 0.33
N GLY A 391 30.32 0.10 -0.95
CA GLY A 391 29.25 -0.09 -1.91
C GLY A 391 28.90 1.15 -2.74
N TYR A 392 29.43 2.31 -2.42
CA TYR A 392 29.22 3.54 -3.17
C TYR A 392 30.08 3.60 -4.45
N GLY A 393 29.55 4.19 -5.51
CA GLY A 393 30.29 4.46 -6.74
C GLY A 393 30.85 3.23 -7.45
N THR A 394 30.24 2.06 -7.28
CA THR A 394 30.63 0.82 -7.96
C THR A 394 30.12 0.80 -9.41
N ASP A 395 30.60 -0.16 -10.21
CA ASP A 395 30.11 -0.40 -11.57
C ASP A 395 28.74 -1.10 -11.61
N TYR A 396 28.20 -1.55 -10.46
CA TYR A 396 26.93 -2.28 -10.39
C TYR A 396 25.74 -1.51 -10.99
N PRO A 397 25.58 -0.19 -10.80
CA PRO A 397 24.49 0.59 -11.41
C PRO A 397 24.46 0.57 -12.95
N ASN A 398 25.58 0.21 -13.60
CA ASN A 398 25.67 0.07 -15.06
C ASN A 398 25.15 -1.30 -15.55
N LYS A 399 24.81 -2.22 -14.63
CA LYS A 399 24.20 -3.51 -14.96
C LYS A 399 22.81 -3.29 -15.59
N PRO A 400 22.46 -4.01 -16.69
CA PRO A 400 21.16 -3.83 -17.31
C PRO A 400 19.98 -4.22 -16.41
N THR A 401 20.17 -5.22 -15.53
CA THR A 401 19.12 -5.74 -14.67
C THR A 401 19.48 -5.71 -13.19
N LEU A 402 18.47 -5.77 -12.30
CA LEU A 402 18.64 -5.76 -10.84
C LEU A 402 18.53 -7.17 -10.25
N ASP A 403 19.57 -7.98 -10.39
CA ASP A 403 19.56 -9.34 -9.84
C ASP A 403 19.55 -9.39 -8.30
N LEU A 404 19.98 -8.32 -7.61
CA LEU A 404 19.87 -8.19 -6.15
C LEU A 404 18.43 -8.31 -5.63
N PHE A 405 17.42 -7.97 -6.43
CA PHE A 405 16.01 -8.18 -6.07
C PHE A 405 15.71 -9.66 -5.75
N TRP A 406 16.34 -10.59 -6.47
CA TRP A 406 16.14 -12.04 -6.32
C TRP A 406 17.12 -12.69 -5.33
N ARG A 407 18.16 -11.98 -4.92
CA ARG A 407 19.15 -12.50 -3.98
C ARG A 407 18.63 -12.43 -2.55
N ARG A 408 18.51 -13.55 -1.90
CA ARG A 408 18.14 -13.64 -0.48
C ARG A 408 19.06 -14.64 0.22
N GLN A 409 19.42 -14.35 1.46
CA GLN A 409 20.25 -15.24 2.28
C GLN A 409 19.63 -16.63 2.43
N GLN A 410 18.32 -16.67 2.65
CA GLN A 410 17.54 -17.90 2.72
C GLN A 410 16.75 -18.11 1.44
N ALA A 411 16.63 -19.36 0.98
CA ALA A 411 15.80 -19.71 -0.14
C ALA A 411 14.35 -19.28 0.14
N GLN A 412 13.78 -18.53 -0.80
CA GLN A 412 12.40 -18.07 -0.70
C GLN A 412 11.48 -19.10 -1.38
N PRO A 413 10.33 -19.43 -0.80
CA PRO A 413 9.30 -20.19 -1.47
C PRO A 413 8.64 -19.35 -2.58
N VAL A 414 7.99 -19.98 -3.54
CA VAL A 414 7.41 -19.31 -4.71
C VAL A 414 6.31 -18.30 -4.34
N GLU A 415 5.56 -18.59 -3.29
CA GLU A 415 4.51 -17.71 -2.76
C GLU A 415 5.07 -16.39 -2.24
N ALA A 416 6.22 -16.39 -1.58
CA ALA A 416 6.84 -15.16 -1.09
C ALA A 416 7.27 -14.22 -2.24
N TRP A 417 7.63 -14.76 -3.39
CA TRP A 417 7.91 -13.96 -4.58
C TRP A 417 6.63 -13.39 -5.19
N SER A 418 5.55 -14.17 -5.23
CA SER A 418 4.27 -13.71 -5.77
C SER A 418 3.70 -12.54 -4.97
N GLU A 419 3.72 -12.63 -3.64
CA GLU A 419 3.28 -11.56 -2.74
C GLU A 419 4.11 -10.28 -2.94
N LYS A 420 5.45 -10.41 -2.98
CA LYS A 420 6.35 -9.26 -3.20
C LYS A 420 6.11 -8.57 -4.54
N VAL A 421 5.97 -9.33 -5.61
CA VAL A 421 5.75 -8.77 -6.96
C VAL A 421 4.38 -8.11 -7.07
N ALA A 422 3.33 -8.74 -6.51
CA ALA A 422 1.98 -8.19 -6.51
C ALA A 422 1.91 -6.87 -5.71
N ALA A 423 2.47 -6.85 -4.50
CA ALA A 423 2.49 -5.65 -3.66
C ALA A 423 3.35 -4.53 -4.27
N ALA A 424 4.57 -4.85 -4.73
CA ALA A 424 5.50 -3.86 -5.26
C ALA A 424 5.00 -3.18 -6.54
N PHE A 425 4.50 -3.95 -7.51
CA PHE A 425 4.26 -3.44 -8.85
C PHE A 425 2.78 -3.33 -9.24
N LEU A 426 1.90 -4.08 -8.57
CA LEU A 426 0.47 -4.04 -8.88
C LEU A 426 -0.36 -3.35 -7.78
N GLY A 427 0.20 -3.15 -6.58
CA GLY A 427 -0.55 -2.63 -5.44
C GLY A 427 -1.66 -3.59 -4.98
N VAL A 428 -1.43 -4.89 -5.12
CA VAL A 428 -2.40 -5.94 -4.78
C VAL A 428 -1.85 -6.77 -3.63
N ARG A 429 -2.64 -6.91 -2.57
CA ARG A 429 -2.35 -7.76 -1.42
C ARG A 429 -2.97 -9.13 -1.64
N LEU A 430 -2.16 -10.18 -1.70
CA LEU A 430 -2.59 -11.53 -2.05
C LEU A 430 -2.64 -12.49 -0.85
N GLU A 431 -2.05 -12.15 0.27
CA GLU A 431 -1.77 -13.06 1.40
C GLU A 431 -3.01 -13.81 1.88
N CYS A 432 -4.17 -13.13 1.92
CA CYS A 432 -5.42 -13.77 2.33
C CYS A 432 -5.87 -14.87 1.36
N ALA A 433 -5.53 -14.75 0.08
CA ALA A 433 -5.91 -15.74 -0.94
C ALA A 433 -5.10 -17.04 -0.86
N GLN A 434 -4.06 -17.11 -0.04
CA GLN A 434 -3.29 -18.32 0.21
C GLN A 434 -4.12 -19.45 0.80
N CYS A 435 -5.00 -19.17 1.77
CA CYS A 435 -5.73 -20.16 2.53
C CYS A 435 -7.23 -20.26 2.19
N HIS A 436 -7.81 -19.18 1.65
CA HIS A 436 -9.24 -19.10 1.27
C HIS A 436 -9.43 -18.03 0.19
N LYS A 437 -10.63 -17.92 -0.37
CA LYS A 437 -10.94 -16.78 -1.24
C LYS A 437 -10.69 -15.47 -0.50
N HIS A 438 -10.07 -14.48 -1.16
CA HIS A 438 -9.82 -13.17 -0.56
C HIS A 438 -11.11 -12.53 -0.06
N PRO A 439 -11.21 -12.08 1.22
CA PRO A 439 -12.47 -11.65 1.83
C PRO A 439 -13.03 -10.36 1.26
N THR A 440 -12.16 -9.49 0.77
CA THR A 440 -12.52 -8.13 0.29
C THR A 440 -12.12 -7.89 -1.16
N ASP A 441 -11.71 -8.95 -1.89
CA ASP A 441 -11.32 -8.86 -3.29
C ASP A 441 -11.77 -10.11 -4.09
N ARG A 442 -11.47 -10.10 -5.37
CA ARG A 442 -11.85 -11.16 -6.33
C ARG A 442 -11.00 -12.41 -6.25
N TRP A 443 -9.80 -12.34 -5.67
CA TRP A 443 -8.77 -13.38 -5.77
C TRP A 443 -9.18 -14.68 -5.07
N THR A 444 -9.04 -15.78 -5.78
CA THR A 444 -9.24 -17.14 -5.28
C THR A 444 -7.92 -17.79 -4.89
N GLN A 445 -7.98 -18.93 -4.19
CA GLN A 445 -6.79 -19.76 -3.96
C GLN A 445 -6.13 -20.22 -5.26
N GLU A 446 -6.92 -20.48 -6.30
CA GLU A 446 -6.40 -20.89 -7.62
C GLU A 446 -5.62 -19.74 -8.27
N ASP A 447 -6.11 -18.49 -8.17
CA ASP A 447 -5.39 -17.32 -8.66
C ASP A 447 -4.07 -17.12 -7.91
N TYR A 448 -4.08 -17.24 -6.58
CA TYR A 448 -2.90 -17.14 -5.74
C TYR A 448 -1.83 -18.16 -6.09
N TRP A 449 -2.19 -19.46 -6.05
CA TRP A 449 -1.24 -20.54 -6.30
C TRP A 449 -0.80 -20.63 -7.76
N GLY A 450 -1.68 -20.26 -8.70
CA GLY A 450 -1.33 -20.13 -10.11
C GLY A 450 -0.32 -19.01 -10.34
N PHE A 451 -0.51 -17.86 -9.71
CA PHE A 451 0.43 -16.74 -9.80
C PHE A 451 1.78 -17.08 -9.13
N ALA A 452 1.76 -17.71 -7.95
CA ALA A 452 2.96 -18.17 -7.26
C ALA A 452 3.80 -19.15 -8.11
N ASN A 453 3.17 -20.05 -8.83
CA ASN A 453 3.85 -21.06 -9.64
C ASN A 453 4.59 -20.49 -10.88
N ILE A 454 4.39 -19.22 -11.24
CA ILE A 454 5.22 -18.51 -12.24
C ILE A 454 6.70 -18.43 -11.76
N PHE A 455 6.93 -18.33 -10.46
CA PHE A 455 8.28 -18.16 -9.89
C PHE A 455 9.03 -19.47 -9.67
N GLY A 456 8.49 -20.58 -10.20
CA GLY A 456 9.02 -21.94 -9.95
C GLY A 456 10.41 -22.22 -10.51
N THR A 457 10.91 -21.44 -11.48
CA THR A 457 12.22 -21.64 -12.09
C THR A 457 13.29 -20.74 -11.51
N VAL A 458 12.93 -19.58 -10.94
CA VAL A 458 13.93 -18.62 -10.44
C VAL A 458 14.65 -19.17 -9.22
N THR A 459 15.97 -19.16 -9.28
CA THR A 459 16.83 -19.71 -8.23
C THR A 459 18.01 -18.76 -7.99
N PHE A 460 18.32 -18.55 -6.71
CA PHE A 460 19.59 -17.98 -6.26
C PHE A 460 20.29 -19.03 -5.40
N ALA A 461 21.42 -19.54 -5.88
CA ALA A 461 22.13 -20.63 -5.22
C ALA A 461 23.63 -20.66 -5.58
N ASN A 462 24.36 -21.50 -4.86
CA ASN A 462 25.64 -22.02 -5.35
C ASN A 462 25.38 -22.73 -6.67
N ASN A 463 26.26 -22.56 -7.64
CA ASN A 463 26.10 -22.86 -9.05
C ASN A 463 25.96 -24.37 -9.41
N GLN A 464 25.58 -25.22 -8.46
CA GLN A 464 25.44 -26.67 -8.72
C GLN A 464 24.37 -27.04 -9.77
N TYR A 465 23.40 -26.15 -9.98
CA TYR A 465 22.33 -26.30 -10.98
C TYR A 465 22.47 -25.34 -12.16
N SER A 466 23.55 -24.55 -12.20
CA SER A 466 23.89 -23.68 -13.32
C SER A 466 24.41 -24.49 -14.52
N ALA A 467 24.47 -23.85 -15.68
CA ALA A 467 25.09 -24.44 -16.85
C ALA A 467 26.57 -24.81 -16.56
N PRO A 468 27.13 -25.90 -17.13
CA PRO A 468 28.46 -26.39 -16.81
C PRO A 468 29.54 -25.30 -16.86
N ALA A 469 29.58 -24.50 -17.93
CA ALA A 469 30.57 -23.42 -18.07
C ALA A 469 30.46 -22.35 -16.96
N VAL A 470 29.25 -22.00 -16.51
CA VAL A 470 29.04 -21.06 -15.41
C VAL A 470 29.50 -21.66 -14.09
N LYS A 471 29.23 -22.95 -13.88
CA LYS A 471 29.68 -23.69 -12.70
C LYS A 471 31.19 -23.73 -12.63
N ASP A 472 31.87 -24.01 -13.73
CA ASP A 472 33.34 -24.13 -13.79
C ASP A 472 34.00 -22.75 -13.57
N ALA A 473 33.50 -21.69 -14.23
CA ALA A 473 34.01 -20.33 -14.04
C ALA A 473 33.82 -19.85 -12.57
N ALA A 474 32.67 -20.10 -11.98
CA ALA A 474 32.41 -19.74 -10.59
C ALA A 474 33.21 -20.56 -9.58
N ALA A 475 33.45 -21.86 -9.83
CA ALA A 475 34.28 -22.73 -9.01
C ALA A 475 35.74 -22.25 -8.99
N LYS A 476 36.27 -21.91 -10.15
CA LYS A 476 37.61 -21.32 -10.30
C LYS A 476 37.74 -20.02 -9.48
N GLU A 477 36.81 -19.08 -9.70
CA GLU A 477 36.78 -17.81 -8.95
C GLU A 477 36.73 -18.02 -7.43
N ASN A 478 35.89 -18.93 -6.96
CA ASN A 478 35.77 -19.23 -5.54
C ASN A 478 37.05 -19.83 -4.95
N ALA A 479 37.79 -20.66 -5.73
CA ALA A 479 39.09 -21.19 -5.33
C ALA A 479 40.14 -20.06 -5.25
N ASP A 480 40.19 -19.17 -6.25
CA ASP A 480 41.11 -18.01 -6.28
C ASP A 480 40.84 -17.08 -5.09
N ARG A 481 39.58 -16.77 -4.78
CA ARG A 481 39.16 -15.95 -3.63
C ARG A 481 39.56 -16.60 -2.28
N LYS A 482 39.41 -17.92 -2.18
CA LYS A 482 39.84 -18.67 -1.02
C LYS A 482 41.35 -18.56 -0.79
N THR A 483 42.14 -18.83 -1.83
CA THR A 483 43.59 -18.73 -1.79
C THR A 483 44.05 -17.33 -1.41
N ALA A 484 43.46 -16.28 -1.99
CA ALA A 484 43.75 -14.89 -1.65
C ALA A 484 43.44 -14.55 -0.19
N ALA A 485 42.32 -15.06 0.34
CA ALA A 485 41.90 -14.84 1.74
C ALA A 485 42.88 -15.53 2.71
N GLU A 486 43.32 -16.75 2.39
CA GLU A 486 44.27 -17.52 3.21
C GLU A 486 45.67 -16.84 3.18
N ALA A 487 46.15 -16.39 2.06
CA ALA A 487 47.38 -15.62 1.92
C ALA A 487 47.36 -14.31 2.73
N GLY A 488 46.16 -13.68 2.86
CA GLY A 488 45.94 -12.51 3.69
C GLY A 488 45.76 -12.79 5.19
N GLY A 489 46.03 -14.01 5.68
CA GLY A 489 45.92 -14.42 7.09
C GLY A 489 44.49 -14.56 7.60
N LYS A 490 43.48 -14.56 6.72
CA LYS A 490 42.06 -14.80 7.08
C LYS A 490 41.80 -16.31 7.11
N LYS A 491 41.42 -16.86 8.25
CA LYS A 491 41.03 -18.28 8.36
C LYS A 491 39.92 -18.59 7.35
N ALA A 492 39.99 -19.74 6.69
CA ALA A 492 39.09 -20.22 5.63
C ALA A 492 37.62 -20.41 6.05
N ASN A 493 37.24 -20.15 7.28
CA ASN A 493 35.90 -20.31 7.79
C ASN A 493 35.04 -19.06 7.49
N ASN A 494 34.30 -19.10 6.40
CA ASN A 494 33.15 -18.21 6.09
C ASN A 494 33.42 -16.70 5.88
N GLN A 495 34.67 -16.27 5.66
CA GLN A 495 34.96 -14.83 5.53
C GLN A 495 35.14 -14.32 4.10
N PHE A 496 35.08 -15.18 3.10
CA PHE A 496 35.08 -14.75 1.71
C PHE A 496 33.74 -14.97 1.04
N LEU A 497 33.38 -14.03 0.21
CA LEU A 497 32.12 -14.05 -0.50
C LEU A 497 32.19 -15.04 -1.66
N LEU A 498 31.35 -16.08 -1.62
CA LEU A 498 31.20 -16.99 -2.74
C LEU A 498 30.46 -16.32 -3.90
N VAL A 499 30.90 -16.60 -5.10
CA VAL A 499 30.18 -16.19 -6.32
C VAL A 499 28.96 -17.10 -6.47
N LYS A 500 27.78 -16.48 -6.45
CA LYS A 500 26.48 -17.13 -6.59
C LYS A 500 25.70 -16.49 -7.71
N GLU A 501 24.82 -17.25 -8.33
CA GLU A 501 24.07 -16.85 -9.52
C GLU A 501 22.56 -16.80 -9.25
N VAL A 502 21.89 -15.79 -9.82
CA VAL A 502 20.44 -15.78 -10.05
C VAL A 502 20.20 -16.29 -11.47
N PHE A 503 19.48 -17.39 -11.60
CA PHE A 503 19.26 -18.06 -12.90
C PHE A 503 17.92 -18.80 -12.91
N ASN A 504 17.50 -19.25 -14.11
CA ASN A 504 16.34 -20.12 -14.27
C ASN A 504 16.78 -21.58 -14.26
N SER A 505 16.36 -22.30 -13.23
CA SER A 505 16.69 -23.71 -13.03
C SER A 505 15.89 -24.61 -13.98
N ALA A 506 16.53 -25.68 -14.46
CA ALA A 506 15.83 -26.78 -15.11
C ALA A 506 14.87 -27.53 -14.17
N GLN A 507 15.11 -27.46 -12.86
CA GLN A 507 14.21 -28.00 -11.85
C GLN A 507 13.12 -26.98 -11.51
N VAL A 508 11.88 -27.26 -11.87
CA VAL A 508 10.75 -26.41 -11.58
C VAL A 508 10.21 -26.71 -10.18
N LYS A 509 10.24 -25.70 -9.31
CA LYS A 509 9.60 -25.75 -7.98
C LYS A 509 8.15 -25.32 -8.14
N GLN A 510 7.20 -26.19 -7.76
CA GLN A 510 5.79 -25.86 -7.81
C GLN A 510 5.15 -26.08 -6.45
N ALA A 511 4.43 -25.07 -6.00
CA ALA A 511 3.64 -25.15 -4.78
C ALA A 511 2.27 -25.78 -5.06
N LYS A 512 1.79 -26.57 -4.09
CA LYS A 512 0.46 -27.16 -4.12
C LYS A 512 -0.49 -26.29 -3.31
N ASN A 513 -1.71 -26.14 -3.81
CA ASN A 513 -2.80 -25.58 -3.01
C ASN A 513 -3.06 -26.50 -1.80
N PRO A 514 -2.88 -26.02 -0.56
CA PRO A 514 -3.03 -26.85 0.63
C PRO A 514 -4.46 -27.37 0.85
N GLY A 515 -5.47 -26.66 0.34
CA GLY A 515 -6.87 -27.05 0.44
C GLY A 515 -7.24 -28.22 -0.48
N THR A 516 -6.62 -28.32 -1.66
CA THR A 516 -6.92 -29.33 -2.66
C THR A 516 -5.81 -30.36 -2.87
N ASN A 517 -4.61 -30.11 -2.31
CA ASN A 517 -3.37 -30.84 -2.55
C ASN A 517 -2.98 -30.96 -4.05
N LYS A 518 -3.49 -30.06 -4.89
CA LYS A 518 -3.22 -30.01 -6.34
C LYS A 518 -2.30 -28.83 -6.67
N ILE A 519 -1.50 -29.00 -7.73
CA ILE A 519 -0.71 -27.93 -8.31
C ILE A 519 -1.63 -27.09 -9.21
N ALA A 520 -1.77 -25.79 -8.90
CA ALA A 520 -2.45 -24.86 -9.77
C ALA A 520 -1.55 -24.52 -10.97
N PRO A 521 -2.06 -24.61 -12.22
CA PRO A 521 -1.30 -24.19 -13.39
C PRO A 521 -0.84 -22.74 -13.27
N ALA A 522 0.42 -22.45 -13.64
CA ALA A 522 0.94 -21.09 -13.61
C ALA A 522 0.08 -20.17 -14.47
N ARG A 523 -0.30 -18.99 -13.92
CA ARG A 523 -1.14 -17.99 -14.60
C ARG A 523 -0.89 -16.60 -14.05
N VAL A 524 -1.06 -15.57 -14.87
CA VAL A 524 -1.08 -14.19 -14.38
C VAL A 524 -2.39 -13.91 -13.61
N LEU A 525 -2.38 -12.92 -12.73
CA LEU A 525 -3.55 -12.61 -11.89
C LEU A 525 -4.79 -12.25 -12.73
N GLY A 526 -5.84 -13.06 -12.61
CA GLY A 526 -7.07 -12.88 -13.36
C GLY A 526 -6.94 -13.07 -14.88
N GLY A 527 -5.84 -13.64 -15.36
CA GLY A 527 -5.52 -13.71 -16.77
C GLY A 527 -5.11 -15.10 -17.26
N GLU A 528 -4.31 -15.13 -18.31
CA GLU A 528 -3.95 -16.30 -19.07
C GLU A 528 -2.97 -17.23 -18.33
N ARG A 529 -2.97 -18.49 -18.74
CA ARG A 529 -1.99 -19.47 -18.30
C ARG A 529 -0.62 -19.16 -18.88
N VAL A 530 0.41 -19.35 -18.06
CA VAL A 530 1.81 -19.25 -18.46
C VAL A 530 2.37 -20.66 -18.61
N VAL A 531 2.57 -21.09 -19.85
CA VAL A 531 3.13 -22.43 -20.15
C VAL A 531 4.64 -22.31 -20.28
N PHE A 532 5.37 -23.13 -19.56
CA PHE A 532 6.84 -23.20 -19.60
C PHE A 532 7.34 -24.58 -19.19
N VAL A 533 8.58 -24.89 -19.57
CA VAL A 533 9.32 -26.08 -19.15
C VAL A 533 10.57 -25.69 -18.36
N GLY A 534 11.24 -26.66 -17.74
CA GLY A 534 12.48 -26.37 -17.00
C GLY A 534 13.54 -25.74 -17.91
N GLY A 535 14.13 -24.64 -17.45
CA GLY A 535 15.09 -23.83 -18.20
C GLY A 535 14.48 -22.59 -18.88
N ASP A 536 13.16 -22.56 -19.12
CA ASP A 536 12.47 -21.35 -19.57
C ASP A 536 12.40 -20.30 -18.45
N ASP A 537 12.25 -19.03 -18.85
CA ASP A 537 12.00 -17.94 -17.90
C ASP A 537 10.54 -17.46 -17.99
N PRO A 538 9.61 -18.05 -17.19
CA PRO A 538 8.21 -17.63 -17.19
C PRO A 538 8.02 -16.18 -16.71
N ARG A 539 9.03 -15.56 -16.07
CA ARG A 539 9.00 -14.15 -15.64
C ARG A 539 9.01 -13.18 -16.84
N VAL A 540 9.48 -13.63 -18.03
CA VAL A 540 9.37 -12.83 -19.26
C VAL A 540 7.90 -12.58 -19.60
N LYS A 541 7.07 -13.63 -19.58
CA LYS A 541 5.62 -13.52 -19.82
C LYS A 541 4.93 -12.71 -18.71
N LEU A 542 5.35 -12.91 -17.47
CA LEU A 542 4.90 -12.09 -16.36
C LEU A 542 5.22 -10.61 -16.57
N ALA A 543 6.46 -10.27 -16.95
CA ALA A 543 6.89 -8.90 -17.18
C ALA A 543 6.13 -8.26 -18.35
N GLU A 544 5.90 -9.00 -19.45
CA GLU A 544 5.07 -8.56 -20.57
C GLU A 544 3.66 -8.19 -20.11
N TRP A 545 3.03 -9.05 -19.27
CA TRP A 545 1.70 -8.81 -18.74
C TRP A 545 1.68 -7.64 -17.74
N VAL A 546 2.63 -7.60 -16.79
CA VAL A 546 2.70 -6.53 -15.78
C VAL A 546 2.83 -5.17 -16.46
N THR A 547 3.74 -5.05 -17.43
CA THR A 547 4.06 -3.77 -18.09
C THR A 547 3.18 -3.47 -19.30
N SER A 548 2.16 -4.30 -19.57
CA SER A 548 1.21 -4.08 -20.65
C SER A 548 0.45 -2.75 -20.43
N PRO A 549 0.25 -1.94 -21.48
CA PRO A 549 -0.59 -0.75 -21.41
C PRO A 549 -2.03 -1.03 -20.95
N THR A 550 -2.50 -2.26 -21.12
CA THR A 550 -3.85 -2.72 -20.73
C THR A 550 -3.89 -3.34 -19.33
N ASN A 551 -2.76 -3.45 -18.62
CA ASN A 551 -2.76 -3.97 -17.26
C ASN A 551 -3.57 -3.06 -16.33
N PRO A 552 -4.57 -3.59 -15.59
CA PRO A 552 -5.50 -2.75 -14.82
C PRO A 552 -4.89 -2.16 -13.56
N PHE A 553 -3.69 -2.59 -13.14
CA PHE A 553 -3.08 -2.23 -11.87
C PHE A 553 -1.78 -1.45 -12.02
N PHE A 554 -0.90 -1.84 -12.91
CA PHE A 554 0.50 -1.39 -12.96
C PHE A 554 0.67 0.12 -13.02
N ALA A 555 0.11 0.77 -14.03
CA ALA A 555 0.18 2.23 -14.18
C ALA A 555 -0.52 2.94 -13.02
N LYS A 556 -1.71 2.47 -12.62
CA LYS A 556 -2.50 3.05 -11.52
C LYS A 556 -1.77 2.96 -10.18
N SER A 557 -1.15 1.82 -9.88
CA SER A 557 -0.40 1.61 -8.65
C SER A 557 0.76 2.60 -8.53
N PHE A 558 1.55 2.76 -9.58
CA PHE A 558 2.68 3.69 -9.53
C PHE A 558 2.24 5.15 -9.49
N VAL A 559 1.28 5.54 -10.33
CA VAL A 559 0.70 6.88 -10.31
C VAL A 559 0.13 7.24 -8.95
N ASN A 560 -0.56 6.30 -8.29
CA ASN A 560 -1.10 6.49 -6.95
C ASN A 560 0.02 6.72 -5.90
N ARG A 561 1.16 6.01 -6.01
CA ARG A 561 2.33 6.24 -5.15
C ARG A 561 2.99 7.58 -5.39
N VAL A 562 3.11 8.01 -6.65
CA VAL A 562 3.59 9.36 -7.00
C VAL A 562 2.66 10.43 -6.42
N TRP A 563 1.35 10.24 -6.57
CA TRP A 563 0.35 11.13 -5.98
C TRP A 563 0.48 11.21 -4.46
N ALA A 564 0.53 10.06 -3.79
CA ALA A 564 0.67 9.99 -2.33
C ALA A 564 1.98 10.61 -1.83
N HIS A 565 3.06 10.53 -2.61
CA HIS A 565 4.32 11.20 -2.27
C HIS A 565 4.15 12.72 -2.18
N TYR A 566 3.47 13.33 -3.13
CA TYR A 566 3.31 14.79 -3.18
C TYR A 566 2.16 15.33 -2.32
N PHE A 567 1.11 14.54 -2.10
CA PHE A 567 -0.09 14.97 -1.36
C PHE A 567 -0.20 14.37 0.05
N GLY A 568 0.64 13.39 0.39
CA GLY A 568 0.62 12.72 1.70
C GLY A 568 -0.43 11.60 1.80
N VAL A 569 -1.42 11.56 0.92
CA VAL A 569 -2.46 10.52 0.85
C VAL A 569 -2.72 10.13 -0.59
N GLY A 570 -2.91 8.83 -0.86
CA GLY A 570 -3.20 8.32 -2.20
C GLY A 570 -4.66 8.56 -2.63
N LEU A 571 -4.90 8.48 -3.93
CA LEU A 571 -6.27 8.36 -4.47
C LEU A 571 -6.90 7.02 -4.05
N VAL A 572 -6.08 5.99 -3.93
CA VAL A 572 -6.34 4.75 -3.21
C VAL A 572 -5.45 4.75 -1.98
N ASN A 573 -6.03 4.57 -0.79
CA ASN A 573 -5.29 4.60 0.46
C ASN A 573 -5.81 3.49 1.42
N PRO A 574 -4.96 2.58 1.92
CA PRO A 574 -3.51 2.47 1.71
C PRO A 574 -3.09 2.33 0.25
N VAL A 575 -1.88 2.84 -0.09
CA VAL A 575 -1.44 3.00 -1.49
C VAL A 575 -1.21 1.68 -2.24
N ASP A 576 -1.10 0.59 -1.51
CA ASP A 576 -0.85 -0.77 -1.98
C ASP A 576 -2.09 -1.69 -1.83
N ASP A 577 -3.27 -1.12 -1.63
CA ASP A 577 -4.53 -1.86 -1.46
C ASP A 577 -5.55 -1.49 -2.54
N PHE A 578 -5.33 -2.00 -3.75
CA PHE A 578 -6.25 -1.86 -4.89
C PHE A 578 -7.37 -2.92 -4.86
N SER A 579 -7.82 -3.30 -3.66
CA SER A 579 -8.94 -4.24 -3.50
C SER A 579 -10.27 -3.62 -3.90
N LEU A 580 -11.24 -4.47 -4.24
CA LEU A 580 -12.61 -4.04 -4.57
C LEU A 580 -13.30 -3.30 -3.40
N ALA A 581 -12.90 -3.59 -2.16
CA ALA A 581 -13.43 -2.93 -0.97
C ALA A 581 -12.86 -1.53 -0.73
N ASN A 582 -11.82 -1.13 -1.45
CA ASN A 582 -11.13 0.15 -1.28
C ASN A 582 -11.19 1.01 -2.56
N PRO A 583 -12.37 1.55 -2.91
CA PRO A 583 -12.54 2.32 -4.13
C PRO A 583 -11.77 3.64 -4.07
N PRO A 584 -11.15 4.07 -5.19
CA PRO A 584 -10.44 5.34 -5.26
C PRO A 584 -11.34 6.52 -4.84
N THR A 585 -10.77 7.51 -4.16
CA THR A 585 -11.49 8.75 -3.83
C THR A 585 -11.89 9.52 -5.09
N ASN A 586 -11.05 9.48 -6.12
CA ASN A 586 -11.34 10.04 -7.44
C ASN A 586 -10.88 9.09 -8.55
N ALA A 587 -11.75 8.17 -8.96
CA ALA A 587 -11.44 7.17 -9.98
C ALA A 587 -11.11 7.79 -11.34
N LYS A 588 -11.83 8.86 -11.74
CA LYS A 588 -11.60 9.55 -13.02
C LYS A 588 -10.20 10.19 -13.06
N LEU A 589 -9.76 10.77 -11.96
CA LEU A 589 -8.42 11.35 -11.87
C LEU A 589 -7.34 10.26 -11.92
N LEU A 590 -7.53 9.16 -11.19
CA LEU A 590 -6.59 8.03 -11.20
C LEU A 590 -6.45 7.44 -12.61
N ASP A 591 -7.57 7.24 -13.30
CA ASP A 591 -7.60 6.72 -14.67
C ASP A 591 -6.91 7.68 -15.64
N ALA A 592 -7.23 8.98 -15.59
CA ALA A 592 -6.63 9.98 -16.47
C ALA A 592 -5.12 10.13 -16.26
N LEU A 593 -4.65 10.09 -15.00
CA LEU A 593 -3.22 10.12 -14.69
C LEU A 593 -2.51 8.86 -15.20
N ALA A 594 -3.10 7.68 -15.01
CA ALA A 594 -2.56 6.42 -15.51
C ALA A 594 -2.50 6.41 -17.04
N ASP A 595 -3.55 6.83 -17.71
CA ASP A 595 -3.59 6.96 -19.18
C ASP A 595 -2.53 7.95 -19.70
N SER A 596 -2.39 9.10 -19.03
CA SER A 596 -1.36 10.09 -19.38
C SER A 596 0.05 9.52 -19.19
N PHE A 597 0.27 8.75 -18.13
CA PHE A 597 1.54 8.09 -17.85
C PHE A 597 1.90 7.04 -18.90
N VAL A 598 0.94 6.17 -19.26
CA VAL A 598 1.11 5.20 -20.35
C VAL A 598 1.41 5.88 -21.68
N LYS A 599 0.62 6.91 -22.04
CA LYS A 599 0.80 7.68 -23.30
C LYS A 599 2.12 8.44 -23.36
N SER A 600 2.70 8.78 -22.21
CA SER A 600 4.04 9.40 -22.15
C SER A 600 5.19 8.41 -22.33
N GLY A 601 4.91 7.10 -22.49
CA GLY A 601 5.92 6.05 -22.49
C GLY A 601 6.48 5.78 -21.08
N TYR A 602 5.63 5.87 -20.06
CA TYR A 602 5.99 5.66 -18.65
C TYR A 602 7.10 6.61 -18.13
N ASP A 603 7.07 7.86 -18.62
CA ASP A 603 7.99 8.93 -18.22
C ASP A 603 7.63 9.48 -16.83
N VAL A 604 8.45 9.14 -15.83
CA VAL A 604 8.23 9.52 -14.43
C VAL A 604 8.33 11.03 -14.24
N ARG A 605 9.33 11.70 -14.81
CA ARG A 605 9.51 13.15 -14.68
C ARG A 605 8.34 13.93 -15.28
N LYS A 606 7.79 13.45 -16.39
CA LYS A 606 6.62 14.09 -17.02
C LYS A 606 5.36 13.94 -16.15
N LEU A 607 5.19 12.77 -15.51
CA LEU A 607 4.11 12.56 -14.54
C LEU A 607 4.24 13.52 -13.36
N GLU A 608 5.41 13.58 -12.73
CA GLU A 608 5.70 14.46 -11.60
C GLU A 608 5.50 15.93 -11.96
N ARG A 609 6.04 16.35 -13.09
CA ARG A 609 5.86 17.72 -13.60
C ARG A 609 4.39 18.08 -13.76
N THR A 610 3.57 17.17 -14.28
CA THR A 610 2.12 17.37 -14.43
C THR A 610 1.45 17.58 -13.08
N VAL A 611 1.81 16.79 -12.06
CA VAL A 611 1.29 16.90 -10.70
C VAL A 611 1.74 18.20 -10.04
N LEU A 612 3.04 18.51 -10.07
CA LEU A 612 3.64 19.68 -9.41
C LEU A 612 3.21 21.02 -10.00
N LEU A 613 2.87 21.07 -11.28
CA LEU A 613 2.37 22.26 -11.95
C LEU A 613 0.84 22.41 -11.92
N SER A 614 0.14 21.50 -11.25
CA SER A 614 -1.29 21.69 -11.00
C SER A 614 -1.53 22.80 -9.95
N ARG A 615 -2.66 23.47 -10.05
CA ARG A 615 -3.12 24.39 -9.01
C ARG A 615 -3.38 23.64 -7.71
N THR A 616 -3.85 22.41 -7.83
CA THR A 616 -4.13 21.51 -6.68
C THR A 616 -2.90 21.33 -5.79
N TYR A 617 -1.71 21.07 -6.37
CA TYR A 617 -0.46 21.04 -5.61
C TYR A 617 -0.06 22.40 -5.06
N GLY A 618 -0.37 23.46 -5.79
CA GLY A 618 -0.08 24.84 -5.42
C GLY A 618 -1.06 25.47 -4.42
N LEU A 619 -2.05 24.75 -3.88
CA LEU A 619 -2.98 25.27 -2.89
C LEU A 619 -2.31 25.52 -1.54
N SER A 620 -2.84 26.51 -0.79
CA SER A 620 -2.47 26.76 0.61
C SER A 620 -2.95 25.65 1.52
N PHE A 621 -2.27 25.45 2.64
CA PHE A 621 -2.71 24.58 3.75
C PHE A 621 -3.78 25.25 4.64
N GLN A 622 -3.99 26.55 4.49
CA GLN A 622 -5.05 27.26 5.22
C GLN A 622 -6.41 26.87 4.66
N THR A 623 -7.25 26.38 5.54
CA THR A 623 -8.60 25.95 5.20
C THR A 623 -9.62 27.08 5.25
N ASN A 624 -10.77 26.86 4.62
CA ASN A 624 -11.98 27.68 4.75
C ASN A 624 -13.13 26.85 5.36
N ASP A 625 -14.27 27.49 5.60
CA ASP A 625 -15.40 26.81 6.25
C ASP A 625 -15.93 25.59 5.50
N SER A 626 -15.83 25.56 4.16
CA SER A 626 -16.32 24.44 3.35
C SER A 626 -15.36 23.24 3.30
N ASN A 627 -14.05 23.46 3.55
CA ASN A 627 -13.03 22.42 3.33
C ASN A 627 -12.23 22.02 4.58
N LYS A 628 -12.53 22.58 5.76
CA LYS A 628 -11.77 22.36 7.01
C LYS A 628 -11.76 20.90 7.50
N PHE A 629 -12.68 20.07 7.05
CA PHE A 629 -12.75 18.65 7.38
C PHE A 629 -12.27 17.74 6.25
N ASP A 630 -11.83 18.30 5.13
CA ASP A 630 -11.34 17.51 4.01
C ASP A 630 -9.99 16.85 4.32
N LYS A 631 -9.92 15.53 4.12
CA LYS A 631 -8.72 14.72 4.36
C LYS A 631 -8.25 13.93 3.14
N ASN A 632 -9.05 13.89 2.05
CA ASN A 632 -8.80 12.99 0.92
C ASN A 632 -9.34 13.47 -0.44
N ASN A 633 -9.83 14.72 -0.53
CA ASN A 633 -10.34 15.29 -1.78
C ASN A 633 -9.48 16.43 -2.33
N PHE A 634 -8.35 16.77 -1.65
CA PHE A 634 -7.31 17.68 -2.13
C PHE A 634 -7.80 19.12 -2.34
N SER A 635 -8.76 19.56 -1.53
CA SER A 635 -9.28 20.94 -1.54
C SER A 635 -8.31 21.97 -0.95
N HIS A 636 -7.29 21.52 -0.24
CA HIS A 636 -6.18 22.29 0.31
C HIS A 636 -4.93 21.43 0.41
N SER A 637 -3.75 22.02 0.65
CA SER A 637 -2.55 21.24 0.95
C SER A 637 -2.65 20.61 2.33
N TYR A 638 -2.40 19.32 2.44
CA TYR A 638 -2.39 18.65 3.74
C TYR A 638 -1.06 18.85 4.43
N ILE A 639 -1.11 19.17 5.73
CA ILE A 639 0.07 19.22 6.57
C ILE A 639 0.49 17.77 6.85
N ARG A 640 1.71 17.41 6.50
CA ARG A 640 2.21 16.04 6.62
C ARG A 640 3.62 15.99 7.20
N PRO A 641 3.95 14.92 7.95
CA PRO A 641 5.31 14.73 8.44
C PRO A 641 6.28 14.47 7.29
N LEU A 642 7.54 14.85 7.51
CA LEU A 642 8.64 14.53 6.62
C LEU A 642 9.00 13.05 6.72
N LEU A 643 9.55 12.46 5.65
CA LEU A 643 10.18 11.14 5.72
C LEU A 643 11.36 11.17 6.67
N ALA A 644 11.66 10.06 7.33
CA ALA A 644 12.76 9.97 8.30
C ALA A 644 14.10 10.48 7.73
N GLU A 645 14.41 10.11 6.50
CA GLU A 645 15.60 10.57 5.79
C GLU A 645 15.54 12.08 5.51
N GLN A 646 14.37 12.61 5.14
CA GLN A 646 14.18 14.06 4.94
C GLN A 646 14.35 14.84 6.26
N VAL A 647 13.89 14.30 7.40
CA VAL A 647 14.09 14.94 8.71
C VAL A 647 15.57 15.15 9.00
N VAL A 648 16.40 14.13 8.78
CA VAL A 648 17.85 14.21 8.99
C VAL A 648 18.47 15.23 8.04
N ASP A 649 18.15 15.16 6.75
CA ASP A 649 18.72 16.06 5.74
C ASP A 649 18.25 17.50 5.89
N VAL A 650 17.00 17.74 6.28
CA VAL A 650 16.46 19.08 6.57
C VAL A 650 17.12 19.68 7.82
N LEU A 651 17.33 18.87 8.89
CA LEU A 651 18.08 19.30 10.07
C LEU A 651 19.51 19.69 9.71
N ASN A 652 20.19 18.85 8.93
CA ASN A 652 21.56 19.13 8.49
C ASN A 652 21.63 20.40 7.62
N SER A 653 20.68 20.59 6.73
CA SER A 653 20.55 21.79 5.88
C SER A 653 20.32 23.06 6.73
N ALA A 654 19.40 22.99 7.71
CA ALA A 654 19.10 24.12 8.60
C ALA A 654 20.30 24.51 9.45
N LEU A 655 21.02 23.51 10.00
CA LEU A 655 22.16 23.72 10.89
C LEU A 655 23.49 23.93 10.15
N GLY A 656 23.52 23.71 8.83
CA GLY A 656 24.72 23.81 8.00
C GLY A 656 25.81 22.81 8.40
N VAL A 657 25.42 21.60 8.82
CA VAL A 657 26.32 20.53 9.27
C VAL A 657 25.92 19.22 8.62
N ASP A 658 26.81 18.64 7.80
CA ASP A 658 26.57 17.35 7.18
C ASP A 658 26.68 16.20 8.18
N GLU A 659 25.93 15.09 7.91
CA GLU A 659 26.07 13.86 8.67
C GLU A 659 27.44 13.25 8.45
N GLN A 660 28.02 12.68 9.51
CA GLN A 660 29.29 11.97 9.43
C GLN A 660 29.05 10.47 9.56
N PHE A 661 29.19 9.78 8.44
CA PHE A 661 29.09 8.33 8.39
C PHE A 661 30.47 7.70 8.62
N ALA A 662 30.59 6.80 9.60
CA ALA A 662 31.84 6.19 10.00
C ALA A 662 31.73 4.67 10.22
N GLY A 663 32.84 3.98 10.26
CA GLY A 663 32.90 2.53 10.53
C GLY A 663 32.20 1.72 9.44
N GLN A 664 31.27 0.86 9.84
CA GLN A 664 30.52 0.02 8.91
C GLN A 664 29.55 0.82 8.03
N ASP A 665 29.16 2.01 8.46
CA ASP A 665 28.24 2.89 7.74
C ASP A 665 29.00 3.97 6.92
N ALA A 666 30.31 3.88 6.81
CA ALA A 666 31.14 4.88 6.13
C ALA A 666 30.62 5.18 4.72
N ALA A 667 30.48 6.47 4.41
CA ALA A 667 30.02 6.99 3.13
C ALA A 667 30.93 8.12 2.66
N PRO A 668 30.96 8.48 1.38
CA PRO A 668 31.66 9.66 0.89
C PRO A 668 31.28 10.94 1.65
N ALA A 669 32.22 11.87 1.79
CA ALA A 669 31.95 13.15 2.44
C ALA A 669 30.82 13.91 1.73
N GLY A 670 29.90 14.50 2.51
CA GLY A 670 28.76 15.24 1.97
C GLY A 670 27.57 14.37 1.53
N THR A 671 27.65 13.04 1.70
CA THR A 671 26.50 12.13 1.42
C THR A 671 25.29 12.55 2.24
N LYS A 672 24.15 12.72 1.59
CA LYS A 672 22.87 13.00 2.24
C LYS A 672 22.18 11.70 2.66
N MET A 673 21.29 11.78 3.65
CA MET A 673 20.61 10.59 4.19
C MET A 673 19.76 9.87 3.13
N VAL A 674 19.15 10.62 2.20
CA VAL A 674 18.41 10.05 1.08
C VAL A 674 19.28 9.29 0.06
N GLU A 675 20.60 9.40 0.13
CA GLU A 675 21.55 8.67 -0.71
C GLU A 675 22.03 7.35 -0.07
N VAL A 676 21.58 7.06 1.16
CA VAL A 676 22.00 5.86 1.91
C VAL A 676 21.02 4.71 1.69
N GLY A 677 21.47 3.68 0.97
CA GLY A 677 20.65 2.53 0.59
C GLY A 677 20.35 1.56 1.73
N SER A 678 21.28 1.38 2.68
CA SER A 678 21.14 0.40 3.76
C SER A 678 19.92 0.69 4.65
N SER A 679 19.05 -0.32 4.86
CA SER A 679 17.94 -0.22 5.81
C SER A 679 18.40 -0.40 7.27
N ARG A 680 19.65 -0.80 7.49
CA ARG A 680 20.25 -1.03 8.81
C ARG A 680 21.51 -0.18 8.95
N LEU A 681 21.45 0.80 9.81
CA LEU A 681 22.56 1.66 10.19
C LEU A 681 22.85 1.51 11.70
N ASN A 682 23.97 2.08 12.13
CA ASN A 682 24.42 2.07 13.53
C ASN A 682 24.40 3.49 14.12
N GLY A 683 24.59 3.60 15.42
CA GLY A 683 24.74 4.88 16.11
C GLY A 683 23.47 5.73 16.18
N ASN A 684 23.67 7.03 16.41
CA ASN A 684 22.58 7.97 16.70
C ASN A 684 21.68 8.23 15.50
N VAL A 685 22.21 8.19 14.27
CA VAL A 685 21.41 8.34 13.05
C VAL A 685 20.42 7.20 12.88
N ALA A 686 20.80 5.96 13.26
CA ALA A 686 19.88 4.82 13.24
C ALA A 686 18.71 5.01 14.22
N TYR A 687 18.97 5.59 15.39
CA TYR A 687 17.93 5.93 16.34
C TYR A 687 16.97 6.97 15.77
N ALA A 688 17.50 8.08 15.20
CA ALA A 688 16.67 9.10 14.56
C ALA A 688 15.78 8.50 13.46
N LEU A 689 16.33 7.73 12.54
CA LEU A 689 15.58 7.09 11.46
C LEU A 689 14.46 6.19 11.96
N ARG A 690 14.71 5.41 13.02
CA ARG A 690 13.72 4.51 13.62
C ARG A 690 12.55 5.28 14.22
N ILE A 691 12.80 6.33 15.02
CA ILE A 691 11.74 7.10 15.67
C ILE A 691 10.92 7.94 14.68
N PHE A 692 11.53 8.34 13.55
CA PHE A 692 10.83 9.02 12.47
C PHE A 692 10.23 8.07 11.42
N GLY A 693 10.21 6.75 11.68
CA GLY A 693 9.44 5.77 10.95
C GLY A 693 10.07 5.27 9.66
N ARG A 694 11.41 5.26 9.54
CA ARG A 694 12.07 4.56 8.42
C ARG A 694 11.74 3.07 8.46
N PRO A 695 11.26 2.46 7.36
CA PRO A 695 10.88 1.07 7.34
C PRO A 695 12.08 0.12 7.38
N PRO A 696 11.94 -1.06 8.01
CA PRO A 696 12.94 -2.12 7.92
C PRO A 696 12.98 -2.79 6.54
N ARG A 697 11.98 -2.53 5.68
CA ARG A 697 11.81 -3.10 4.33
C ARG A 697 11.68 -4.63 4.33
N THR A 698 10.97 -5.17 5.31
CA THR A 698 10.70 -6.61 5.42
C THR A 698 9.69 -7.08 4.39
N THR A 699 8.70 -6.24 4.10
CA THR A 699 7.77 -6.41 3.00
C THR A 699 8.17 -5.53 1.81
N ALA A 700 7.73 -5.91 0.60
CA ALA A 700 7.97 -5.12 -0.59
C ALA A 700 6.82 -4.12 -0.80
N CYS A 701 6.68 -3.18 0.14
CA CYS A 701 5.71 -2.08 0.08
C CYS A 701 6.23 -0.86 0.84
N ASP A 702 5.71 0.29 0.51
CA ASP A 702 5.92 1.52 1.28
C ASP A 702 4.96 1.65 2.49
N CYS A 703 4.14 0.63 2.74
CA CYS A 703 3.19 0.53 3.84
C CYS A 703 3.85 0.38 5.24
N GLU A 704 5.12 -0.02 5.30
CA GLU A 704 5.86 -0.14 6.56
C GLU A 704 6.33 1.22 7.13
N ARG A 705 6.25 2.32 6.36
CA ARG A 705 6.59 3.65 6.86
C ARG A 705 5.56 4.13 7.86
N SER A 706 6.04 4.52 9.05
CA SER A 706 5.19 5.19 10.03
C SER A 706 5.32 6.70 9.89
N ALA A 707 4.18 7.38 9.77
CA ALA A 707 4.10 8.84 9.76
C ALA A 707 3.49 9.39 11.05
N GLU A 708 3.23 8.53 12.05
CA GLU A 708 2.56 8.93 13.28
C GLU A 708 3.48 9.78 14.17
N PRO A 709 3.00 10.95 14.64
CA PRO A 709 3.74 11.75 15.63
C PRO A 709 3.88 10.98 16.94
N ALA A 710 5.10 10.97 17.49
CA ALA A 710 5.38 10.28 18.74
C ALA A 710 6.26 11.13 19.68
N LEU A 711 6.08 10.94 20.99
CA LEU A 711 6.87 11.64 22.00
C LEU A 711 8.40 11.51 21.79
N PRO A 712 8.95 10.34 21.41
CA PRO A 712 10.39 10.22 21.15
C PRO A 712 10.92 11.17 20.06
N GLN A 713 10.11 11.53 19.06
CA GLN A 713 10.49 12.49 18.01
C GLN A 713 10.69 13.90 18.58
N THR A 714 9.84 14.32 19.51
CA THR A 714 9.94 15.60 20.20
C THR A 714 11.15 15.63 21.13
N LEU A 715 11.31 14.57 21.95
CA LEU A 715 12.45 14.47 22.85
C LEU A 715 13.80 14.48 22.11
N PHE A 716 13.90 13.75 20.98
CA PHE A 716 15.09 13.77 20.14
C PHE A 716 15.48 15.18 19.72
N ARG A 717 14.54 15.98 19.21
CA ARG A 717 14.85 17.35 18.78
C ARG A 717 15.22 18.28 19.94
N MET A 718 14.60 18.08 21.10
CA MET A 718 14.80 18.97 22.25
C MET A 718 16.06 18.65 23.04
N THR A 719 16.42 17.37 23.21
CA THR A 719 17.39 16.94 24.22
C THR A 719 18.49 16.02 23.70
N ASP A 720 18.42 15.53 22.44
CA ASP A 720 19.42 14.58 21.96
C ASP A 720 20.80 15.27 21.78
N PRO A 721 21.88 14.64 22.29
CA PRO A 721 23.23 15.17 22.13
C PRO A 721 23.65 15.44 20.69
N THR A 722 23.10 14.68 19.71
CA THR A 722 23.38 14.89 18.29
C THR A 722 22.97 16.29 17.85
N ILE A 723 21.80 16.74 18.27
CA ILE A 723 21.29 18.09 17.93
C ILE A 723 22.12 19.16 18.62
N SER A 724 22.40 18.99 19.92
CA SER A 724 23.23 19.94 20.69
C SER A 724 24.62 20.06 20.07
N ASN A 725 25.26 18.97 19.68
CA ASN A 725 26.57 18.97 19.02
C ASN A 725 26.54 19.68 17.65
N LYS A 726 25.48 19.50 16.87
CA LYS A 726 25.31 20.21 15.58
C LYS A 726 25.08 21.70 15.76
N LEU A 727 24.34 22.12 16.79
CA LEU A 727 24.17 23.55 17.15
C LEU A 727 25.49 24.17 17.57
N ALA A 728 26.33 23.44 18.31
CA ALA A 728 27.64 23.91 18.79
C ALA A 728 28.75 23.82 17.72
N ALA A 729 28.50 23.19 16.56
CA ALA A 729 29.52 22.95 15.55
C ALA A 729 30.19 24.25 15.07
N GLY A 730 31.53 24.32 15.15
CA GLY A 730 32.31 25.52 14.84
C GLY A 730 32.17 26.06 13.41
N THR A 731 31.82 25.19 12.45
CA THR A 731 31.54 25.50 11.03
C THR A 731 30.05 25.57 10.71
N GLY A 732 29.19 25.31 11.70
CA GLY A 732 27.73 25.25 11.51
C GLY A 732 27.09 26.63 11.38
N ARG A 733 25.81 26.64 11.01
CA ARG A 733 24.97 27.83 10.76
C ARG A 733 24.96 28.81 11.96
N VAL A 734 24.83 28.26 13.17
CA VAL A 734 24.80 29.07 14.40
C VAL A 734 26.05 29.93 14.52
N GLN A 735 27.22 29.33 14.34
CA GLN A 735 28.50 30.04 14.39
C GLN A 735 28.68 31.04 13.24
N GLN A 736 28.22 30.67 12.04
CA GLN A 736 28.26 31.59 10.89
C GLN A 736 27.41 32.84 11.13
N LEU A 737 26.16 32.65 11.58
CA LEU A 737 25.26 33.78 11.88
C LEU A 737 25.74 34.64 13.05
N ALA A 738 26.25 34.03 14.11
CA ALA A 738 26.75 34.77 15.29
C ALA A 738 27.97 35.64 14.97
N LYS A 739 28.83 35.19 14.02
CA LYS A 739 30.03 35.94 13.57
C LYS A 739 29.74 36.92 12.46
N ALA A 740 28.61 36.83 11.79
CA ALA A 740 28.23 37.72 10.70
C ALA A 740 27.93 39.13 11.24
N LYS A 741 28.33 40.17 10.50
CA LYS A 741 28.05 41.56 10.82
C LYS A 741 26.61 41.94 10.42
N LEU A 742 25.64 41.29 11.03
CA LEU A 742 24.21 41.51 10.82
C LEU A 742 23.63 42.34 11.96
N SER A 743 22.68 43.19 11.69
CA SER A 743 21.79 43.77 12.71
C SER A 743 20.98 42.65 13.39
N ASP A 744 20.33 42.95 14.52
CA ASP A 744 19.48 42.00 15.21
C ASP A 744 18.27 41.59 14.34
N GLU A 745 17.72 42.54 13.59
CA GLU A 745 16.64 42.33 12.65
C GLU A 745 17.03 41.39 11.51
N GLU A 746 18.21 41.60 10.93
CA GLU A 746 18.77 40.74 9.88
C GLU A 746 19.11 39.34 10.40
N LEU A 747 19.64 39.22 11.63
CA LEU A 747 19.91 37.93 12.25
C LEU A 747 18.61 37.09 12.38
N VAL A 748 17.56 37.74 12.92
CA VAL A 748 16.25 37.07 13.07
C VAL A 748 15.72 36.66 11.72
N GLU A 749 15.75 37.53 10.70
CA GLU A 749 15.29 37.20 9.35
C GLU A 749 16.08 36.02 8.75
N GLU A 750 17.42 36.05 8.82
CA GLU A 750 18.27 34.98 8.30
C GLU A 750 18.04 33.63 9.02
N ALA A 751 17.82 33.64 10.33
CA ALA A 751 17.51 32.44 11.09
C ALA A 751 16.18 31.81 10.62
N PHE A 752 15.11 32.59 10.43
CA PHE A 752 13.82 32.13 9.92
C PHE A 752 13.92 31.64 8.49
N LEU A 753 14.60 32.35 7.60
CA LEU A 753 14.81 31.94 6.22
C LEU A 753 15.56 30.62 6.11
N ALA A 754 16.62 30.44 6.94
CA ALA A 754 17.45 29.23 6.90
C ALA A 754 16.77 28.00 7.53
N THR A 755 15.80 28.18 8.41
CA THR A 755 15.13 27.07 9.11
C THR A 755 13.71 26.82 8.61
N LEU A 756 12.89 27.87 8.48
CA LEU A 756 11.49 27.78 8.10
C LEU A 756 11.23 28.19 6.64
N SER A 757 12.26 28.69 5.94
CA SER A 757 12.22 29.13 4.54
C SER A 757 11.18 30.25 4.28
N ARG A 758 10.89 31.05 5.29
CA ARG A 758 10.01 32.23 5.21
C ARG A 758 10.49 33.33 6.15
N ARG A 759 9.98 34.52 5.92
CA ARG A 759 10.18 35.64 6.87
C ARG A 759 9.35 35.42 8.13
N PRO A 760 9.82 35.98 9.29
CA PRO A 760 9.03 36.00 10.52
C PRO A 760 7.78 36.88 10.34
N THR A 761 6.69 36.54 10.99
CA THR A 761 5.54 37.41 11.17
C THR A 761 5.93 38.61 12.09
N ALA A 762 5.09 39.62 12.18
CA ALA A 762 5.36 40.79 13.06
C ALA A 762 5.56 40.36 14.51
N ASP A 763 4.72 39.47 15.02
CA ASP A 763 4.79 38.99 16.42
C ASP A 763 6.01 38.10 16.66
N GLU A 764 6.31 37.18 15.71
CA GLU A 764 7.53 36.34 15.77
C GLU A 764 8.79 37.20 15.77
N LYS A 765 8.83 38.26 14.93
CA LYS A 765 9.95 39.20 14.85
C LYS A 765 10.11 39.94 16.17
N ALA A 766 9.03 40.50 16.72
CA ALA A 766 9.07 41.24 17.99
C ALA A 766 9.55 40.35 19.14
N SER A 767 9.01 39.17 19.29
CA SER A 767 9.40 38.20 20.32
C SER A 767 10.85 37.77 20.18
N SER A 768 11.29 37.45 18.95
CA SER A 768 12.69 37.07 18.67
C SER A 768 13.67 38.20 18.96
N LEU A 769 13.37 39.47 18.60
CA LEU A 769 14.21 40.63 18.89
C LEU A 769 14.31 40.88 20.39
N THR A 770 13.23 40.71 21.14
CA THR A 770 13.25 40.82 22.60
C THR A 770 14.26 39.84 23.22
N HIS A 771 14.21 38.57 22.77
CA HIS A 771 15.13 37.53 23.22
C HIS A 771 16.59 37.83 22.79
N VAL A 772 16.82 38.16 21.51
CA VAL A 772 18.18 38.44 20.99
C VAL A 772 18.86 39.59 21.75
N ARG A 773 18.10 40.65 22.09
CA ARG A 773 18.61 41.80 22.83
C ARG A 773 18.85 41.55 24.32
N ALA A 774 18.15 40.57 24.91
CA ALA A 774 18.29 40.18 26.31
C ALA A 774 19.42 39.16 26.56
N ALA A 775 19.89 38.44 25.52
CA ALA A 775 20.94 37.45 25.66
C ALA A 775 22.31 38.05 26.04
N ARG A 776 23.12 37.29 26.76
CA ARG A 776 24.44 37.74 27.23
C ARG A 776 25.46 37.88 26.12
N THR A 777 25.35 37.01 25.11
CA THR A 777 26.25 37.00 23.95
C THR A 777 25.48 36.79 22.67
N ARG A 778 26.04 37.25 21.55
CA ARG A 778 25.48 37.01 20.20
C ARG A 778 25.36 35.52 19.87
N LEU A 779 26.33 34.73 20.33
CA LEU A 779 26.31 33.27 20.11
C LEU A 779 25.17 32.60 20.87
N GLU A 780 24.97 32.99 22.15
CA GLU A 780 23.86 32.48 22.96
C GLU A 780 22.51 32.83 22.29
N ALA A 781 22.30 34.12 21.95
CA ALA A 781 21.11 34.56 21.25
C ALA A 781 20.81 33.75 19.97
N THR A 782 21.86 33.53 19.16
CA THR A 782 21.72 32.79 17.90
C THR A 782 21.42 31.30 18.13
N THR A 783 22.08 30.69 19.14
CA THR A 783 21.88 29.27 19.49
C THR A 783 20.43 29.02 19.93
N ASP A 784 19.94 29.85 20.86
CA ASP A 784 18.59 29.71 21.40
C ASP A 784 17.52 29.97 20.33
N LEU A 785 17.72 31.00 19.49
CA LEU A 785 16.79 31.29 18.38
C LEU A 785 16.71 30.10 17.39
N VAL A 786 17.86 29.61 16.93
CA VAL A 786 17.88 28.48 15.96
C VAL A 786 17.33 27.21 16.62
N TRP A 787 17.69 26.95 17.90
CA TRP A 787 17.14 25.82 18.65
C TRP A 787 15.60 25.90 18.75
N ALA A 788 15.07 27.09 19.10
CA ALA A 788 13.63 27.28 19.18
C ALA A 788 12.93 27.01 17.83
N LEU A 789 13.50 27.54 16.73
CA LEU A 789 12.93 27.38 15.39
C LEU A 789 12.90 25.93 14.91
N ILE A 790 13.97 25.13 15.11
CA ILE A 790 13.99 23.72 14.73
C ILE A 790 13.09 22.86 15.61
N ASN A 791 12.66 23.36 16.77
CA ASN A 791 11.73 22.69 17.67
C ASN A 791 10.26 23.04 17.40
N THR A 792 9.99 23.99 16.49
CA THR A 792 8.60 24.26 16.05
C THR A 792 7.98 23.06 15.34
N ARG A 793 6.64 22.99 15.36
CA ARG A 793 5.90 21.98 14.56
C ARG A 793 6.07 22.21 13.07
N GLU A 794 6.14 23.48 12.65
CA GLU A 794 6.34 23.88 11.26
C GLU A 794 7.63 23.31 10.67
N PHE A 795 8.70 23.23 11.46
CA PHE A 795 10.00 22.77 10.98
C PHE A 795 9.98 21.33 10.43
N ILE A 796 9.31 20.41 11.15
CA ILE A 796 9.28 18.97 10.81
C ILE A 796 8.08 18.56 9.95
N LEU A 797 7.25 19.50 9.59
CA LEU A 797 6.08 19.27 8.76
C LEU A 797 6.27 19.94 7.40
N ASN A 798 5.76 19.28 6.37
CA ASN A 798 5.60 19.88 5.05
C ASN A 798 4.15 20.30 4.85
N HIS A 799 3.92 21.50 4.31
CA HIS A 799 2.59 22.10 4.21
C HIS A 799 2.39 22.98 2.97
#